data_ccb384421e50aee9abfe4c7578d66fae
#
_entry.id   ccb384421e50aee9abfe4c7578d66fae
#
_cell.length_a   1.000
_cell.length_b   1.000
_cell.length_c   1.000
_cell.angle_alpha   90.00
_cell.angle_beta   90.00
_cell.angle_gamma   90.00
#
_symmetry.space_group_name_H-M   'P 1'
#
loop_
_entity.id
_entity.type
_entity.pdbx_description
1 polymer ?
#
loop_
_entity_poly.entity_id
_entity_poly.type
_entity_poly.pdbx_seq_one_letter_code
_entity_poly.pdbx_strand_id
1 'polypeptide(L)'
;MRIYFLYLSFLVCCSFIKLQSSQKVLSNIIQLTFEGNRSGEGYFSASGKKICFQAENHPGNPYYQIYTLNLDDGVTQLVSTGIGKSTCAWFHPSETKILYASTHLDPKSHEKQKREFELRNSGTSRKYSWDYDPNYDLFLNDLKTNSNKRLTREYGYDAECAFSPNGEKIVFTSNRHLYTAKSNSTNNKINEHSLSRFNEIYSMDSDGGNVKRLTNHDGYDGGPFYDSTGKYICWRRFSSDGHXAEIYRMSEDGSXXKRLTXLXAMSWAPFFHPSNKYLIFTTNLQGFQNFELYIVDFEGKKKPVRITXREGFDGLPSFSPDGNLLAWTSNANSSKKSQIYLADWNHEKAIEALSQAPLSDFIKAEKGISSXKQSXDSNVSGHIKFLCSQKLNGRATGSMGMKLANAYVADFFEKNKLTPYQKNTWHQNFSYYKHATIDAESYFKDDSHSQIMQIGSEWNPLAFSDSDESMIDEITFVGYGLRLSKRKSXIDYDSYTHLDVKDKWIMCIRGLPSGWDKKKREKYFYESTLRKKASVARDLGAKGIIFIQDSNVTNTQIARFDGSTKEKISIQAISINNGLRDQIFQKNKKDFIKISKAFETGEIKMGFKLNCDLKYNISITRHTGTCQNTIGFFDNNNNGKLDEPFILIGAHLDHIGIGKQSSRAKKSDQGKIHPGADDNGSGISALLEIIRLLLNNPSYYMSSKYEIAFATWSGEEIGLVGSSHFSKVLFEKNNPHTSKSPILAYLNMDMIGRMRDKMTIHGVGSSSIWRKIIQQANIPVRLSLNLQNDSHIPTDTTSFYSRGVPILSAFTGLHEDYHSPTDTEDKXNYEGIIKCSKLFSRXISILGXVENVDYIXQETPXGAKXSRLRAFLGTIPNYSQTDTKGVLXSGVSKGGPADKASLKDGDLIIKLSDKEXENIYDYTEAISELTPDQTVNIVIIRNNKRLSLEITPKSR
;
A
#
# COMPACT_ATOMS: atom_id res chain seq x y z
N MET A 1 19.15 50.02 -26.32
CA MET A 1 18.73 48.62 -26.17
C MET A 1 19.09 47.98 -24.81
N ARG A 2 20.22 48.26 -24.19
CA ARG A 2 20.61 47.76 -22.86
C ARG A 2 19.80 48.34 -21.68
N ILE A 3 19.30 49.53 -21.78
CA ILE A 3 18.53 50.19 -20.72
C ILE A 3 17.09 49.67 -20.65
N TYR A 4 16.49 49.28 -21.76
CA TYR A 4 15.16 48.70 -21.78
C TYR A 4 15.10 47.28 -21.20
N PHE A 5 16.19 46.50 -21.29
CA PHE A 5 16.26 45.15 -20.69
C PHE A 5 16.35 45.18 -19.17
N LEU A 6 16.98 46.19 -18.60
CA LEU A 6 17.06 46.38 -17.12
C LEU A 6 15.71 46.79 -16.52
N TYR A 7 14.88 47.55 -17.23
CA TYR A 7 13.57 47.97 -16.74
C TYR A 7 12.56 46.84 -16.80
N LEU A 8 12.65 45.95 -17.80
CA LEU A 8 11.76 44.80 -17.90
C LEU A 8 12.09 43.70 -16.86
N SER A 9 13.37 43.47 -16.56
CA SER A 9 13.80 42.57 -15.49
C SER A 9 13.43 43.06 -14.09
N PHE A 10 13.43 44.38 -13.88
CA PHE A 10 13.04 44.98 -12.59
C PHE A 10 11.51 44.89 -12.40
N LEU A 11 10.72 45.05 -13.46
CA LEU A 11 9.25 44.90 -13.38
C LEU A 11 8.84 43.45 -13.17
N VAL A 12 9.54 42.47 -13.80
CA VAL A 12 9.26 41.02 -13.60
C VAL A 12 9.68 40.59 -12.18
N CYS A 13 10.82 41.10 -11.65
CA CYS A 13 11.23 40.82 -10.29
C CYS A 13 10.28 41.46 -9.25
N CYS A 14 9.79 42.67 -9.50
CA CYS A 14 8.81 43.30 -8.59
C CYS A 14 7.45 42.59 -8.64
N SER A 15 7.06 41.98 -9.78
CA SER A 15 5.82 41.19 -9.88
C SER A 15 5.95 39.86 -9.16
N PHE A 16 7.14 39.23 -9.14
CA PHE A 16 7.38 37.99 -8.40
C PHE A 16 7.53 38.19 -6.90
N ILE A 17 8.02 39.37 -6.49
CA ILE A 17 8.16 39.70 -5.03
C ILE A 17 6.81 40.00 -4.40
N LYS A 18 5.83 40.46 -5.19
CA LYS A 18 4.46 40.71 -4.67
C LYS A 18 3.63 39.45 -4.47
N LEU A 19 4.09 38.26 -4.94
CA LEU A 19 3.33 37.00 -4.79
C LEU A 19 3.80 36.17 -3.57
N GLN A 20 4.68 36.67 -2.73
CA GLN A 20 5.22 35.94 -1.58
C GLN A 20 5.11 36.64 -0.23
N SER A 21 4.19 37.59 -0.07
CA SER A 21 3.76 37.98 1.28
C SER A 21 2.57 37.04 1.61
N SER A 22 2.84 35.87 2.19
CA SER A 22 1.80 35.09 2.82
C SER A 22 1.17 35.94 3.92
N GLN A 23 -0.02 36.38 3.67
CA GLN A 23 -0.80 37.18 4.64
C GLN A 23 -1.06 36.27 5.84
N LYS A 24 -0.32 36.47 6.91
CA LYS A 24 -0.50 35.68 8.14
C LYS A 24 -1.78 36.13 8.83
N VAL A 25 -2.76 35.23 8.90
CA VAL A 25 -3.98 35.41 9.69
C VAL A 25 -3.65 35.31 11.19
N LEU A 26 -2.63 34.53 11.53
CA LEU A 26 -2.12 34.31 12.89
C LEU A 26 -0.80 35.06 13.09
N SER A 27 -0.64 35.71 14.23
CA SER A 27 0.62 36.33 14.67
C SER A 27 0.81 36.17 16.18
N ASN A 28 2.01 36.42 16.68
CA ASN A 28 2.36 36.39 18.10
C ASN A 28 1.93 35.11 18.81
N ILE A 29 2.28 33.96 18.22
CA ILE A 29 1.91 32.61 18.73
C ILE A 29 2.72 32.33 20.01
N ILE A 30 2.02 32.06 21.12
CA ILE A 30 2.63 31.68 22.40
C ILE A 30 1.98 30.43 22.96
N GLN A 31 2.75 29.62 23.70
CA GLN A 31 2.24 28.47 24.45
C GLN A 31 1.76 28.95 25.82
N LEU A 32 0.55 28.55 26.26
CA LEU A 32 -0.04 28.96 27.53
C LEU A 32 0.12 27.94 28.65
N THR A 33 0.15 26.64 28.34
CA THR A 33 0.23 25.57 29.35
C THR A 33 1.53 24.78 29.19
N PHE A 34 2.14 24.40 30.30
CA PHE A 34 3.47 23.77 30.34
C PHE A 34 3.51 22.52 31.24
N GLU A 35 2.60 22.43 32.20
CA GLU A 35 2.61 21.42 33.27
C GLU A 35 1.75 20.22 32.90
N GLY A 36 1.99 19.11 33.58
CA GLY A 36 1.24 17.87 33.42
C GLY A 36 1.62 17.10 32.19
N ASN A 37 0.85 16.06 31.89
CA ASN A 37 1.10 15.19 30.76
C ASN A 37 0.60 15.81 29.45
N ARG A 38 -0.63 16.36 29.44
CA ARG A 38 -1.22 17.06 28.30
C ARG A 38 -2.35 17.97 28.73
N SER A 39 -2.58 19.04 27.96
CA SER A 39 -3.68 20.00 28.14
C SER A 39 -4.40 20.23 26.83
N GLY A 40 -5.66 20.64 26.89
CA GLY A 40 -6.44 20.91 25.69
C GLY A 40 -7.83 21.50 25.99
N GLU A 41 -8.56 21.81 24.93
CA GLU A 41 -9.93 22.36 25.01
C GLU A 41 -10.00 23.62 25.88
N GLY A 42 -9.32 24.68 25.42
CA GLY A 42 -9.33 25.98 26.11
C GLY A 42 -10.44 26.91 25.61
N TYR A 43 -11.32 27.37 26.50
CA TYR A 43 -12.44 28.26 26.17
C TYR A 43 -12.40 29.53 27.03
N PHE A 44 -12.58 30.69 26.39
CA PHE A 44 -12.49 31.98 27.03
C PHE A 44 -13.69 32.27 27.95
N SER A 45 -13.45 33.02 29.01
CA SER A 45 -14.50 33.69 29.80
C SER A 45 -15.11 34.88 29.01
N ALA A 46 -16.25 35.37 29.43
CA ALA A 46 -16.96 36.48 28.78
C ALA A 46 -16.14 37.78 28.70
N SER A 47 -15.28 38.02 29.68
CA SER A 47 -14.35 39.16 29.66
C SER A 47 -13.12 38.96 28.77
N GLY A 48 -12.88 37.73 28.32
CA GLY A 48 -11.66 37.34 27.59
C GLY A 48 -10.40 37.24 28.45
N LYS A 49 -10.51 37.42 29.78
CA LYS A 49 -9.36 37.45 30.69
C LYS A 49 -8.97 36.10 31.28
N LYS A 50 -9.84 35.09 31.13
CA LYS A 50 -9.58 33.74 31.65
C LYS A 50 -9.87 32.69 30.58
N ILE A 51 -9.21 31.55 30.72
CA ILE A 51 -9.48 30.36 29.92
C ILE A 51 -9.79 29.20 30.88
N CYS A 52 -10.90 28.48 30.69
CA CYS A 52 -11.10 27.19 31.31
C CYS A 52 -10.62 26.10 30.34
N PHE A 53 -10.01 25.05 30.85
CA PHE A 53 -9.39 24.02 30.05
C PHE A 53 -9.29 22.67 30.80
N GLN A 54 -9.00 21.61 30.07
CA GLN A 54 -8.78 20.30 30.69
C GLN A 54 -7.28 19.94 30.63
N ALA A 55 -6.78 19.32 31.70
CA ALA A 55 -5.38 18.87 31.77
C ALA A 55 -5.21 17.61 32.59
N GLU A 56 -4.26 16.77 32.19
CA GLU A 56 -3.78 15.60 32.94
C GLU A 56 -2.65 16.08 33.87
N ASN A 57 -3.00 16.84 34.92
CA ASN A 57 -2.06 17.48 35.83
C ASN A 57 -2.42 17.28 37.33
N HIS A 58 -3.39 16.40 37.63
CA HIS A 58 -3.78 16.17 39.03
C HIS A 58 -3.04 14.98 39.64
N PRO A 59 -2.32 15.13 40.75
CA PRO A 59 -1.65 14.00 41.42
C PRO A 59 -2.67 12.92 41.81
N GLY A 60 -2.38 11.67 41.48
CA GLY A 60 -3.27 10.54 41.81
C GLY A 60 -4.44 10.33 40.85
N ASN A 61 -4.57 11.14 39.79
CA ASN A 61 -5.59 10.96 38.77
C ASN A 61 -4.97 11.01 37.37
N PRO A 62 -5.03 9.92 36.58
CA PRO A 62 -4.45 9.88 35.24
C PRO A 62 -5.36 10.50 34.16
N TYR A 63 -6.58 10.90 34.52
CA TYR A 63 -7.55 11.47 33.58
C TYR A 63 -7.53 13.00 33.62
N TYR A 64 -8.09 13.60 32.60
CA TYR A 64 -8.30 15.04 32.53
C TYR A 64 -9.10 15.54 33.74
N GLN A 65 -8.68 16.68 34.25
CA GLN A 65 -9.39 17.49 35.23
C GLN A 65 -9.56 18.91 34.68
N ILE A 66 -10.52 19.66 35.18
CA ILE A 66 -10.83 21.02 34.73
C ILE A 66 -10.07 22.06 35.58
N TYR A 67 -9.44 22.97 34.86
CA TYR A 67 -8.70 24.11 35.44
C TYR A 67 -9.16 25.41 34.80
N THR A 68 -8.92 26.51 35.51
CA THR A 68 -8.94 27.87 34.96
C THR A 68 -7.51 28.41 34.91
N LEU A 69 -7.23 29.22 33.90
CA LEU A 69 -6.00 30.01 33.76
C LEU A 69 -6.39 31.47 33.62
N ASN A 70 -5.87 32.29 34.50
CA ASN A 70 -6.01 33.74 34.40
C ASN A 70 -4.92 34.30 33.48
N LEU A 71 -5.29 35.00 32.41
CA LEU A 71 -4.36 35.51 31.39
C LEU A 71 -3.58 36.73 31.84
N ASP A 72 -4.07 37.47 32.86
CA ASP A 72 -3.40 38.66 33.39
C ASP A 72 -2.16 38.30 34.26
N ASP A 73 -2.22 37.17 34.99
CA ASP A 73 -1.16 36.80 35.97
C ASP A 73 -0.60 35.37 35.77
N GLY A 74 -1.21 34.58 34.87
CA GLY A 74 -0.80 33.18 34.59
C GLY A 74 -1.19 32.18 35.67
N VAL A 75 -2.01 32.57 36.67
CA VAL A 75 -2.39 31.66 37.77
C VAL A 75 -3.40 30.61 37.30
N THR A 76 -3.12 29.37 37.62
CA THR A 76 -3.97 28.20 37.28
C THR A 76 -4.65 27.67 38.56
N GLN A 77 -5.96 27.38 38.49
CA GLN A 77 -6.74 26.83 39.60
C GLN A 77 -7.53 25.60 39.18
N LEU A 78 -7.53 24.57 40.00
CA LEU A 78 -8.33 23.35 39.80
C LEU A 78 -9.81 23.67 40.12
N VAL A 79 -10.72 23.25 39.24
CA VAL A 79 -12.19 23.46 39.36
C VAL A 79 -12.91 22.14 39.65
N SER A 80 -12.53 21.08 38.94
CA SER A 80 -13.16 19.75 39.14
C SER A 80 -12.66 19.08 40.42
N THR A 81 -13.33 18.00 40.83
CA THR A 81 -13.13 17.38 42.15
C THR A 81 -11.79 16.64 42.32
N GLY A 82 -11.04 16.42 41.26
CA GLY A 82 -9.85 15.57 41.27
C GLY A 82 -10.15 14.07 41.16
N ILE A 83 -11.44 13.68 41.11
CA ILE A 83 -11.89 12.28 41.06
C ILE A 83 -12.55 12.02 39.71
N GLY A 84 -12.32 10.81 39.16
CA GLY A 84 -12.93 10.36 37.89
C GLY A 84 -12.40 11.14 36.70
N LYS A 85 -13.14 11.07 35.60
CA LYS A 85 -12.88 11.81 34.37
C LYS A 85 -13.63 13.14 34.40
N SER A 86 -13.02 14.23 33.92
CA SER A 86 -13.68 15.53 33.74
C SER A 86 -13.29 16.12 32.40
N THR A 87 -14.25 16.69 31.63
CA THR A 87 -14.01 17.17 30.28
C THR A 87 -14.95 18.33 29.92
N CYS A 88 -14.64 19.05 28.86
CA CYS A 88 -15.52 20.00 28.15
C CYS A 88 -16.13 21.06 29.09
N ALA A 89 -15.28 21.94 29.64
CA ALA A 89 -15.72 22.98 30.53
C ALA A 89 -16.15 24.26 29.78
N TRP A 90 -17.06 25.04 30.38
CA TRP A 90 -17.54 26.29 29.80
C TRP A 90 -17.89 27.30 30.89
N PHE A 91 -17.43 28.54 30.79
CA PHE A 91 -17.80 29.60 31.71
C PHE A 91 -19.26 30.02 31.54
N HIS A 92 -19.99 30.19 32.65
CA HIS A 92 -21.24 30.97 32.66
C HIS A 92 -20.87 32.44 32.34
N PRO A 93 -21.71 33.19 31.58
CA PRO A 93 -21.38 34.57 31.23
C PRO A 93 -21.11 35.51 32.43
N SER A 94 -21.64 35.20 33.62
CA SER A 94 -21.34 35.95 34.86
C SER A 94 -19.91 35.73 35.39
N GLU A 95 -19.18 34.75 34.84
CA GLU A 95 -17.84 34.30 35.26
C GLU A 95 -17.74 33.82 36.72
N THR A 96 -18.87 33.61 37.37
CA THR A 96 -18.92 33.10 38.74
C THR A 96 -19.11 31.59 38.81
N LYS A 97 -19.43 30.97 37.67
CA LYS A 97 -19.69 29.52 37.60
C LYS A 97 -19.06 28.90 36.36
N ILE A 98 -18.73 27.60 36.47
CA ILE A 98 -18.22 26.81 35.35
C ILE A 98 -19.08 25.55 35.23
N LEU A 99 -19.55 25.30 34.00
CA LEU A 99 -20.21 24.07 33.57
C LEU A 99 -19.14 23.09 33.11
N TYR A 100 -19.26 21.81 33.47
CA TYR A 100 -18.36 20.76 32.93
C TYR A 100 -19.00 19.37 33.04
N ALA A 101 -18.50 18.43 32.27
CA ALA A 101 -18.91 17.03 32.32
C ALA A 101 -17.96 16.24 33.22
N SER A 102 -18.49 15.33 34.06
CA SER A 102 -17.65 14.54 34.97
C SER A 102 -18.29 13.20 35.35
N THR A 103 -17.41 12.22 35.63
CA THR A 103 -17.80 10.89 36.15
C THR A 103 -17.48 10.74 37.65
N HIS A 104 -17.25 11.84 38.38
CA HIS A 104 -16.78 11.77 39.77
C HIS A 104 -17.78 11.12 40.74
N LEU A 105 -19.07 11.02 40.36
CA LEU A 105 -20.08 10.32 41.13
C LEU A 105 -20.26 8.83 40.74
N ASP A 106 -19.49 8.33 39.74
CA ASP A 106 -19.46 6.89 39.43
C ASP A 106 -18.77 6.15 40.59
N PRO A 107 -19.46 5.19 41.25
CA PRO A 107 -18.87 4.43 42.37
C PRO A 107 -17.55 3.71 41.99
N LYS A 108 -17.32 3.46 40.71
CA LYS A 108 -16.10 2.78 40.20
C LYS A 108 -14.98 3.77 39.80
N SER A 109 -15.13 5.07 40.02
CA SER A 109 -14.15 6.08 39.60
C SER A 109 -12.74 5.77 40.07
N HIS A 110 -12.57 5.47 41.38
CA HIS A 110 -11.25 5.14 41.95
C HIS A 110 -10.68 3.85 41.37
N GLU A 111 -11.49 2.84 41.15
CA GLU A 111 -11.07 1.56 40.54
C GLU A 111 -10.58 1.82 39.09
N LYS A 112 -11.34 2.62 38.32
CA LYS A 112 -10.98 3.01 36.95
C LYS A 112 -9.67 3.78 36.92
N GLN A 113 -9.46 4.73 37.86
CA GLN A 113 -8.20 5.50 37.98
C GLN A 113 -7.00 4.58 38.24
N LYS A 114 -7.10 3.66 39.21
CA LYS A 114 -6.05 2.71 39.53
C LYS A 114 -5.69 1.83 38.33
N ARG A 115 -6.70 1.26 37.68
CA ARG A 115 -6.54 0.42 36.49
C ARG A 115 -5.82 1.17 35.35
N GLU A 116 -6.18 2.44 35.12
CA GLU A 116 -5.53 3.26 34.09
C GLU A 116 -4.05 3.51 34.42
N PHE A 117 -3.69 3.76 35.70
CA PHE A 117 -2.28 3.86 36.11
C PHE A 117 -1.51 2.56 35.85
N GLU A 118 -2.10 1.42 36.18
CA GLU A 118 -1.49 0.09 35.94
C GLU A 118 -1.22 -0.12 34.44
N LEU A 119 -2.21 0.23 33.60
CA LEU A 119 -2.08 0.14 32.14
C LEU A 119 -0.96 1.05 31.59
N ARG A 120 -0.90 2.29 32.04
CA ARG A 120 0.17 3.23 31.61
C ARG A 120 1.56 2.74 32.03
N ASN A 121 1.67 2.21 33.23
CA ASN A 121 2.94 1.70 33.77
C ASN A 121 3.40 0.39 33.13
N SER A 122 2.47 -0.41 32.56
CA SER A 122 2.81 -1.65 31.86
C SER A 122 3.46 -1.43 30.49
N GLY A 123 3.51 -0.19 30.01
CA GLY A 123 4.09 0.15 28.70
C GLY A 123 3.23 -0.31 27.52
N THR A 124 2.02 -0.81 27.77
CA THR A 124 1.12 -1.26 26.71
C THR A 124 0.59 -0.05 25.94
N SER A 125 0.94 0.03 24.66
CA SER A 125 0.46 1.12 23.81
C SER A 125 -1.04 0.97 23.56
N ARG A 126 -1.82 1.93 24.03
CA ARG A 126 -3.25 1.99 23.72
C ARG A 126 -3.45 2.48 22.28
N LYS A 127 -4.28 1.79 21.52
CA LYS A 127 -4.88 2.39 20.31
C LYS A 127 -5.68 3.61 20.79
N TYR A 128 -5.49 4.76 20.16
CA TYR A 128 -6.29 5.95 20.47
C TYR A 128 -7.77 5.57 20.40
N SER A 129 -8.44 5.65 21.51
CA SER A 129 -9.89 5.52 21.60
C SER A 129 -10.45 6.74 22.32
N TRP A 130 -11.56 7.22 21.81
CA TRP A 130 -12.31 8.28 22.46
C TRP A 130 -12.72 7.80 23.88
N ASP A 131 -12.63 8.69 24.86
CA ASP A 131 -12.76 8.34 26.28
C ASP A 131 -14.22 8.31 26.75
N TYR A 132 -15.04 7.53 26.04
CA TYR A 132 -16.45 7.34 26.32
C TYR A 132 -16.69 6.73 27.69
N ASP A 133 -17.65 7.26 28.45
CA ASP A 133 -18.12 6.68 29.70
C ASP A 133 -19.61 7.04 29.86
N PRO A 134 -20.53 6.06 30.02
CA PRO A 134 -21.96 6.37 30.17
C PRO A 134 -22.33 6.97 31.55
N ASN A 135 -21.35 7.14 32.43
CA ASN A 135 -21.56 7.78 33.74
C ASN A 135 -21.17 9.25 33.75
N TYR A 136 -20.94 9.85 32.58
CA TYR A 136 -20.75 11.30 32.49
C TYR A 136 -22.07 12.01 32.74
N ASP A 137 -22.06 12.95 33.68
CA ASP A 137 -23.12 13.93 33.96
C ASP A 137 -22.57 15.34 33.87
N LEU A 138 -23.47 16.30 33.68
CA LEU A 138 -23.12 17.72 33.67
C LEU A 138 -23.23 18.30 35.08
N PHE A 139 -22.21 19.08 35.46
CA PHE A 139 -22.09 19.73 36.78
C PHE A 139 -21.86 21.24 36.59
N LEU A 140 -22.43 22.01 37.47
CA LEU A 140 -22.23 23.44 37.56
C LEU A 140 -21.46 23.73 38.85
N ASN A 141 -20.19 24.19 38.76
CA ASN A 141 -19.36 24.57 39.89
C ASN A 141 -19.50 26.07 40.11
N ASP A 142 -19.74 26.47 41.36
CA ASP A 142 -19.70 27.85 41.81
C ASP A 142 -18.27 28.15 42.27
N LEU A 143 -17.61 29.06 41.56
CA LEU A 143 -16.18 29.38 41.75
C LEU A 143 -15.88 30.08 43.10
N LYS A 144 -16.89 30.71 43.76
CA LYS A 144 -16.72 31.33 45.06
C LYS A 144 -16.77 30.33 46.22
N THR A 145 -17.72 29.39 46.13
CA THR A 145 -17.98 28.43 47.20
C THR A 145 -17.34 27.09 46.94
N ASN A 146 -16.88 26.86 45.72
CA ASN A 146 -16.36 25.59 45.19
C ASN A 146 -17.37 24.43 45.34
N SER A 147 -18.67 24.77 45.29
CA SER A 147 -19.76 23.76 45.37
C SER A 147 -20.23 23.31 44.00
N ASN A 148 -20.47 22.02 43.84
CA ASN A 148 -20.90 21.39 42.58
C ASN A 148 -22.40 21.02 42.64
N LYS A 149 -23.18 21.56 41.71
CA LYS A 149 -24.58 21.20 41.48
C LYS A 149 -24.66 20.27 40.26
N ARG A 150 -25.17 19.03 40.44
CA ARG A 150 -25.45 18.06 39.37
C ARG A 150 -26.69 18.52 38.59
N LEU A 151 -26.55 18.67 37.25
CA LEU A 151 -27.62 19.13 36.36
C LEU A 151 -28.33 17.96 35.64
N THR A 152 -27.59 16.90 35.26
CA THR A 152 -28.15 15.72 34.59
C THR A 152 -28.03 14.48 35.48
N ARG A 153 -28.98 13.49 35.28
CA ARG A 153 -29.06 12.28 36.12
C ARG A 153 -29.45 11.04 35.31
N GLU A 154 -29.75 11.20 34.03
CA GLU A 154 -30.15 10.10 33.17
C GLU A 154 -28.92 9.29 32.77
N TYR A 155 -29.00 7.99 32.81
CA TYR A 155 -27.90 7.11 32.38
C TYR A 155 -27.62 7.31 30.90
N GLY A 156 -26.36 7.49 30.57
CA GLY A 156 -25.87 7.80 29.23
C GLY A 156 -24.79 8.83 29.25
N TYR A 157 -24.11 9.02 28.13
CA TYR A 157 -23.05 10.00 27.97
C TYR A 157 -23.67 11.40 27.88
N ASP A 158 -23.54 12.21 28.91
CA ASP A 158 -23.90 13.63 28.92
C ASP A 158 -22.60 14.46 29.02
N ALA A 159 -22.20 15.10 27.89
CA ALA A 159 -20.93 15.86 27.86
C ALA A 159 -20.93 16.88 26.72
N GLU A 160 -19.77 17.46 26.46
CA GLU A 160 -19.54 18.43 25.36
C GLU A 160 -20.54 19.56 25.42
N CYS A 161 -20.53 20.29 26.52
CA CYS A 161 -21.57 21.26 26.88
C CYS A 161 -21.08 22.71 26.75
N ALA A 162 -22.00 23.61 26.38
CA ALA A 162 -21.75 25.07 26.30
C ALA A 162 -22.98 25.86 26.69
N PHE A 163 -22.79 27.01 27.34
CA PHE A 163 -23.86 27.99 27.63
C PHE A 163 -24.22 28.80 26.38
N SER A 164 -25.49 29.21 26.30
CA SER A 164 -25.90 30.31 25.42
C SER A 164 -25.26 31.62 25.90
N PRO A 165 -25.07 32.63 24.99
CA PRO A 165 -24.42 33.88 25.37
C PRO A 165 -25.11 34.64 26.51
N ASN A 166 -26.41 34.48 26.71
CA ASN A 166 -27.17 35.06 27.81
C ASN A 166 -27.13 34.24 29.11
N GLY A 167 -26.57 33.01 29.05
CA GLY A 167 -26.50 32.10 30.21
C GLY A 167 -27.77 31.36 30.58
N GLU A 168 -28.86 31.51 29.82
CA GLU A 168 -30.17 30.92 30.16
C GLU A 168 -30.30 29.47 29.69
N LYS A 169 -29.60 29.10 28.65
CA LYS A 169 -29.66 27.75 28.05
C LYS A 169 -28.30 27.06 28.06
N ILE A 170 -28.34 25.72 28.03
CA ILE A 170 -27.15 24.88 27.84
C ILE A 170 -27.46 23.99 26.63
N VAL A 171 -26.49 23.87 25.72
CA VAL A 171 -26.49 22.85 24.65
C VAL A 171 -25.43 21.79 25.00
N PHE A 172 -25.71 20.52 24.71
CA PHE A 172 -24.82 19.41 25.08
C PHE A 172 -25.06 18.19 24.19
N THR A 173 -24.12 17.27 24.25
CA THR A 173 -24.16 15.99 23.51
C THR A 173 -24.63 14.88 24.46
N SER A 174 -25.57 14.02 24.00
CA SER A 174 -26.06 12.91 24.82
C SER A 174 -26.55 11.73 23.97
N ASN A 175 -26.41 10.50 24.53
CA ASN A 175 -27.05 9.28 24.00
C ASN A 175 -28.06 8.67 24.96
N ARG A 176 -28.60 9.49 25.91
CA ARG A 176 -29.62 9.04 26.90
C ARG A 176 -30.83 8.35 26.27
N HIS A 177 -31.25 8.77 25.06
CA HIS A 177 -32.41 8.22 24.33
C HIS A 177 -32.24 6.71 24.02
N LEU A 178 -31.02 6.20 23.92
CA LEU A 178 -30.75 4.77 23.66
C LEU A 178 -31.04 3.91 24.89
N TYR A 179 -30.89 4.49 26.08
CA TYR A 179 -31.09 3.78 27.35
C TYR A 179 -32.54 3.81 27.79
N THR A 180 -33.27 4.89 27.54
CA THR A 180 -34.68 5.00 27.82
C THR A 180 -35.55 4.08 26.94
N ALA A 181 -35.17 3.86 25.68
CA ALA A 181 -35.87 2.92 24.77
C ALA A 181 -35.66 1.45 25.16
N LYS A 182 -34.59 1.11 25.88
CA LYS A 182 -34.27 -0.28 26.27
C LYS A 182 -35.13 -0.84 27.42
N SER A 183 -35.77 0.01 28.20
CA SER A 183 -36.62 -0.47 29.31
C SER A 183 -37.81 -1.32 28.82
N ASN A 184 -38.12 -1.30 27.51
CA ASN A 184 -39.29 -1.95 26.89
C ASN A 184 -38.96 -3.13 25.96
N SER A 185 -37.69 -3.55 25.80
CA SER A 185 -37.34 -4.71 24.95
C SER A 185 -36.40 -5.68 25.64
N THR A 186 -36.84 -6.90 25.84
CA THR A 186 -36.07 -8.01 26.39
C THR A 186 -35.13 -8.60 25.32
N ASN A 187 -33.89 -8.80 25.71
CA ASN A 187 -32.87 -9.61 25.01
C ASN A 187 -32.23 -9.03 23.76
N ASN A 188 -31.22 -8.14 23.99
CA ASN A 188 -30.00 -8.17 23.16
C ASN A 188 -28.89 -7.47 23.94
N LYS A 189 -27.82 -8.18 24.24
CA LYS A 189 -26.56 -7.61 24.80
C LYS A 189 -25.91 -6.75 23.74
N ILE A 190 -26.37 -5.52 23.56
CA ILE A 190 -25.66 -4.55 22.71
C ILE A 190 -24.42 -4.13 23.46
N ASN A 191 -23.26 -4.29 22.84
CA ASN A 191 -21.97 -3.86 23.38
C ASN A 191 -22.01 -2.34 23.64
N GLU A 192 -21.81 -1.92 24.89
CA GLU A 192 -21.81 -0.49 25.29
C GLU A 192 -20.87 0.36 24.42
N HIS A 193 -19.75 -0.20 23.96
CA HIS A 193 -18.82 0.50 23.08
C HIS A 193 -19.44 0.82 21.70
N SER A 194 -20.42 0.04 21.24
CA SER A 194 -21.14 0.34 19.99
C SER A 194 -22.13 1.51 20.15
N LEU A 195 -22.64 1.75 21.37
CA LEU A 195 -23.57 2.83 21.68
C LEU A 195 -22.91 4.22 21.69
N SER A 196 -21.59 4.27 21.86
CA SER A 196 -20.83 5.53 21.82
C SER A 196 -20.91 6.25 20.46
N ARG A 197 -21.36 5.55 19.42
CA ARG A 197 -21.45 6.08 18.05
C ARG A 197 -22.77 6.82 17.78
N PHE A 198 -23.73 6.78 18.72
CA PHE A 198 -25.07 7.30 18.51
C PHE A 198 -25.38 8.39 19.52
N ASN A 199 -24.75 9.53 19.37
CA ASN A 199 -24.94 10.73 20.20
C ASN A 199 -25.71 11.78 19.43
N GLU A 200 -26.51 12.55 20.15
CA GLU A 200 -27.35 13.61 19.60
C GLU A 200 -27.15 14.92 20.38
N ILE A 201 -27.53 16.02 19.77
CA ILE A 201 -27.48 17.33 20.41
C ILE A 201 -28.78 17.53 21.20
N TYR A 202 -28.64 17.97 22.42
CA TYR A 202 -29.73 18.33 23.34
C TYR A 202 -29.59 19.76 23.81
N SER A 203 -30.68 20.39 24.18
CA SER A 203 -30.68 21.67 24.90
C SER A 203 -31.47 21.52 26.22
N MET A 204 -31.14 22.37 27.19
CA MET A 204 -31.86 22.45 28.46
C MET A 204 -31.71 23.88 29.05
N ASP A 205 -32.54 24.20 30.03
CA ASP A 205 -32.40 25.43 30.80
C ASP A 205 -31.13 25.34 31.69
N SER A 206 -30.57 26.46 32.07
CA SER A 206 -29.31 26.54 32.84
C SER A 206 -29.40 25.92 34.24
N ASP A 207 -30.62 25.66 34.75
CA ASP A 207 -30.85 24.95 36.02
C ASP A 207 -30.93 23.43 35.88
N GLY A 208 -30.94 22.92 34.64
CA GLY A 208 -31.07 21.51 34.30
C GLY A 208 -32.48 21.07 33.85
N GLY A 209 -33.43 22.04 33.79
CA GLY A 209 -34.84 21.77 33.39
C GLY A 209 -35.05 21.78 31.86
N ASN A 210 -36.25 21.37 31.44
CA ASN A 210 -36.72 21.50 30.06
C ASN A 210 -35.81 20.88 29.00
N VAL A 211 -35.29 19.66 29.24
CA VAL A 211 -34.39 18.94 28.34
C VAL A 211 -35.11 18.58 27.02
N LYS A 212 -34.53 19.01 25.88
CA LYS A 212 -35.09 18.80 24.53
C LYS A 212 -34.01 18.24 23.60
N ARG A 213 -34.32 17.17 22.86
CA ARG A 213 -33.46 16.62 21.80
C ARG A 213 -33.62 17.49 20.55
N LEU A 214 -32.51 17.98 20.00
CA LEU A 214 -32.47 18.87 18.82
C LEU A 214 -32.14 18.12 17.51
N THR A 215 -31.40 17.00 17.59
CA THR A 215 -31.02 16.22 16.39
C THR A 215 -31.52 14.77 16.52
N ASN A 216 -31.65 14.10 15.35
CA ASN A 216 -32.06 12.70 15.26
C ASN A 216 -31.42 12.11 14.01
N HIS A 217 -30.25 11.51 14.16
CA HIS A 217 -29.42 11.04 13.06
C HIS A 217 -28.76 9.69 13.40
N ASP A 218 -28.62 8.81 12.41
CA ASP A 218 -27.91 7.54 12.57
C ASP A 218 -26.38 7.78 12.52
N GLY A 219 -25.83 8.27 13.63
CA GLY A 219 -24.41 8.61 13.76
C GLY A 219 -24.18 9.44 15.00
N TYR A 220 -22.99 10.05 15.09
CA TYR A 220 -22.59 10.87 16.24
C TYR A 220 -22.73 12.35 15.88
N ASP A 221 -23.64 13.05 16.53
CA ASP A 221 -23.70 14.51 16.56
C ASP A 221 -23.10 14.99 17.87
N GLY A 222 -22.09 15.89 17.81
CA GLY A 222 -21.42 16.34 19.03
C GLY A 222 -20.63 17.61 18.90
N GLY A 223 -20.14 18.10 20.06
CA GLY A 223 -19.39 19.33 20.19
C GLY A 223 -20.19 20.58 19.80
N PRO A 224 -21.39 20.78 20.37
CA PRO A 224 -22.23 21.94 20.00
C PRO A 224 -21.77 23.22 20.69
N PHE A 225 -21.79 24.34 19.95
CA PHE A 225 -21.51 25.68 20.45
C PHE A 225 -22.51 26.67 19.86
N TYR A 226 -22.97 27.60 20.67
CA TYR A 226 -23.79 28.72 20.22
C TYR A 226 -22.94 29.78 19.49
N ASP A 227 -23.54 30.46 18.55
CA ASP A 227 -22.98 31.72 18.00
C ASP A 227 -23.10 32.88 19.00
N SER A 228 -22.47 34.03 18.71
CA SER A 228 -22.45 35.19 19.58
C SER A 228 -23.84 35.81 19.85
N THR A 229 -24.82 35.53 18.97
CA THR A 229 -26.20 36.02 19.14
C THR A 229 -27.11 35.02 19.87
N GLY A 230 -26.67 33.76 20.05
CA GLY A 230 -27.48 32.68 20.61
C GLY A 230 -28.54 32.12 19.69
N LYS A 231 -28.57 32.56 18.42
CA LYS A 231 -29.58 32.12 17.42
C LYS A 231 -29.21 30.87 16.68
N TYR A 232 -27.93 30.54 16.62
CA TYR A 232 -27.41 29.39 15.86
C TYR A 232 -26.54 28.50 16.73
N ILE A 233 -26.57 27.19 16.41
CA ILE A 233 -25.71 26.18 17.04
C ILE A 233 -24.87 25.54 15.91
N CYS A 234 -23.57 25.44 16.07
CA CYS A 234 -22.71 24.63 15.20
C CYS A 234 -22.31 23.34 15.92
N TRP A 235 -22.07 22.29 15.14
CA TRP A 235 -21.62 21.01 15.67
C TRP A 235 -20.93 20.17 14.59
N ARG A 236 -20.27 19.11 14.98
CA ARG A 236 -19.78 18.10 14.04
C ARG A 236 -20.78 16.95 13.95
N ARG A 237 -21.01 16.46 12.73
CA ARG A 237 -21.80 15.25 12.45
C ARG A 237 -20.94 14.19 11.81
N PHE A 238 -20.84 13.02 12.43
CA PHE A 238 -20.21 11.86 11.84
C PHE A 238 -21.17 11.18 10.89
N SER A 239 -20.62 10.58 9.82
CA SER A 239 -21.35 9.64 8.98
C SER A 239 -21.81 8.42 9.82
N SER A 240 -22.85 7.72 9.36
CA SER A 240 -23.39 6.55 10.06
C SER A 240 -22.36 5.45 10.29
N ASP A 241 -21.35 5.35 9.41
CA ASP A 241 -20.22 4.41 9.57
C ASP A 241 -19.10 4.95 10.49
N GLY A 242 -19.19 6.20 10.97
CA GLY A 242 -18.21 6.83 11.87
C GLY A 242 -16.90 7.24 11.20
N HIS A 243 -16.85 7.22 9.90
CA HIS A 243 -15.57 7.46 9.18
C HIS A 243 -15.34 8.88 8.72
N UNK A 244 -16.24 9.82 8.56
CA UNK A 244 -16.15 11.12 8.20
C UNK A 244 -16.80 11.94 9.19
N ALA A 245 -16.46 13.00 9.26
CA ALA A 245 -17.18 13.98 10.07
C ALA A 245 -17.18 15.34 9.36
N GLU A 246 -18.32 15.99 9.35
CA GLU A 246 -18.49 17.28 8.67
C GLU A 246 -19.08 18.31 9.64
N ILE A 247 -18.92 19.57 9.30
CA ILE A 247 -19.40 20.70 10.12
C ILE A 247 -20.81 21.08 9.66
N TYR A 248 -21.66 21.25 10.63
CA TYR A 248 -23.08 21.64 10.46
C TYR A 248 -23.41 22.85 11.33
N ARG A 249 -24.50 23.54 10.95
CA ARG A 249 -25.16 24.53 11.80
C ARG A 249 -26.69 24.36 11.73
N MET A 250 -27.37 24.80 12.75
CA MET A 250 -28.84 24.84 12.83
C MET A 250 -29.28 26.06 13.62
N SER A 251 -30.57 26.38 13.60
CA SER A 251 -31.17 27.34 14.52
C SER A 251 -31.19 26.77 15.95
N GLU A 252 -31.27 27.62 16.97
CA GLU A 252 -31.25 27.23 18.39
C GLU A 252 -32.35 26.22 18.76
N ASP A 253 -33.46 26.23 18.00
CA ASP A 253 -34.60 25.33 18.22
C ASP A 253 -34.46 23.96 17.57
N GLY A 254 -33.38 23.70 16.84
CA GLY A 254 -33.07 22.48 16.10
C GLY A 254 -33.50 22.50 14.63
N SER A 255 -34.11 23.62 14.18
CA SER A 255 -34.53 23.76 12.78
C SER A 255 -33.37 24.18 11.85
N UNK A 256 -33.50 23.94 10.56
CA UNK A 256 -32.64 24.40 9.56
C UNK A 256 -31.20 23.82 9.54
N UNK A 257 -30.94 22.69 9.89
CA UNK A 257 -29.86 22.02 9.81
C UNK A 257 -29.21 22.24 8.57
N LYS A 258 -28.12 22.72 8.45
CA LYS A 258 -27.34 23.04 7.25
C LYS A 258 -25.91 22.48 7.34
N ARG A 259 -25.47 21.69 6.35
CA ARG A 259 -24.09 21.21 6.21
C ARG A 259 -23.22 22.35 5.65
N LEU A 260 -22.04 22.60 6.28
CA LEU A 260 -21.12 23.67 5.87
C LEU A 260 -19.87 23.15 5.16
N THR A 261 -19.54 21.86 5.35
CA THR A 261 -18.35 21.29 4.73
C THR A 261 -18.64 19.96 4.02
N UNK A 262 -17.89 19.47 3.12
CA UNK A 262 -17.98 18.32 2.42
C UNK A 262 -16.66 17.86 2.12
N LEU A 263 -15.92 17.73 3.10
CA LEU A 263 -14.48 17.44 2.92
C LEU A 263 -14.15 15.94 2.87
N UNK A 264 -15.17 15.28 3.50
CA UNK A 264 -14.99 13.94 3.53
C UNK A 264 -13.78 13.55 4.26
N ALA A 265 -13.53 14.28 5.27
CA ALA A 265 -12.41 14.16 6.22
C ALA A 265 -12.94 14.11 7.65
N MET A 266 -12.07 13.96 8.64
CA MET A 266 -12.45 14.08 10.05
C MET A 266 -12.45 15.56 10.39
N SER A 267 -13.61 16.19 10.29
CA SER A 267 -13.79 17.64 10.61
C SER A 267 -14.57 17.76 11.91
N TRP A 268 -13.98 18.40 12.91
CA TRP A 268 -14.56 18.52 14.28
C TRP A 268 -14.24 19.83 14.94
N ALA A 269 -14.79 20.01 16.16
CA ALA A 269 -14.59 21.20 17.01
C ALA A 269 -14.84 22.52 16.24
N PRO A 270 -16.02 22.69 15.62
CA PRO A 270 -16.32 23.98 15.01
C PRO A 270 -16.55 25.05 16.08
N PHE A 271 -16.19 26.28 15.77
CA PHE A 271 -16.40 27.42 16.67
C PHE A 271 -16.71 28.66 15.83
N PHE A 272 -17.77 29.38 16.16
CA PHE A 272 -18.15 30.63 15.46
C PHE A 272 -17.14 31.73 15.79
N HIS A 273 -16.73 32.49 14.80
CA HIS A 273 -16.09 33.78 15.03
C HIS A 273 -17.18 34.77 15.53
N PRO A 274 -16.91 35.64 16.53
CA PRO A 274 -17.91 36.54 17.08
C PRO A 274 -18.62 37.46 16.08
N SER A 275 -18.02 37.71 14.91
CA SER A 275 -18.66 38.46 13.81
C SER A 275 -19.78 37.68 13.10
N ASN A 276 -19.90 36.41 13.35
CA ASN A 276 -20.84 35.45 12.64
C ASN A 276 -20.67 35.45 11.13
N LYS A 277 -19.51 35.85 10.59
CA LYS A 277 -19.24 35.75 9.14
C LYS A 277 -18.67 34.39 8.74
N TYR A 278 -18.05 33.65 9.66
CA TYR A 278 -17.40 32.36 9.42
C TYR A 278 -17.23 31.57 10.71
N LEU A 279 -16.88 30.29 10.54
CA LEU A 279 -16.50 29.37 11.62
C LEU A 279 -15.07 28.93 11.42
N ILE A 280 -14.37 28.64 12.51
CA ILE A 280 -13.10 27.91 12.52
C ILE A 280 -13.37 26.46 12.95
N PHE A 281 -12.62 25.51 12.44
CA PHE A 281 -12.77 24.10 12.80
C PHE A 281 -11.46 23.35 12.58
N THR A 282 -11.39 22.15 13.11
CA THR A 282 -10.25 21.23 13.00
C THR A 282 -10.53 20.20 11.92
N THR A 283 -9.55 19.92 11.02
CA THR A 283 -9.71 18.81 10.07
C THR A 283 -8.37 18.16 9.72
N ASN A 284 -8.40 16.86 9.45
CA ASN A 284 -7.23 16.10 8.99
C ASN A 284 -7.15 15.99 7.47
N LEU A 285 -7.64 16.99 6.76
CA LEU A 285 -7.63 17.04 5.29
C LEU A 285 -6.22 16.88 4.68
N GLN A 286 -5.17 17.14 5.44
CA GLN A 286 -3.76 17.06 4.99
C GLN A 286 -3.11 15.70 5.30
N GLY A 287 -3.82 14.78 5.97
CA GLY A 287 -3.32 13.45 6.30
C GLY A 287 -3.89 12.90 7.60
N PHE A 288 -3.96 11.57 7.71
CA PHE A 288 -4.67 10.88 8.81
C PHE A 288 -4.23 11.37 10.20
N GLN A 289 -2.94 11.64 10.41
CA GLN A 289 -2.39 12.08 11.69
C GLN A 289 -2.11 13.58 11.73
N ASN A 290 -2.44 14.33 10.66
CA ASN A 290 -2.13 15.75 10.54
C ASN A 290 -3.41 16.57 10.62
N PHE A 291 -3.72 17.06 11.81
CA PHE A 291 -4.89 17.89 12.08
C PHE A 291 -4.49 19.35 12.03
N GLU A 292 -5.26 20.16 11.30
CA GLU A 292 -5.00 21.58 11.06
C GLU A 292 -6.28 22.39 11.26
N LEU A 293 -6.11 23.66 11.52
CA LEU A 293 -7.21 24.61 11.62
C LEU A 293 -7.60 25.15 10.24
N TYR A 294 -8.89 25.20 9.99
CA TYR A 294 -9.49 25.73 8.76
C TYR A 294 -10.64 26.66 9.10
N ILE A 295 -10.91 27.62 8.23
CA ILE A 295 -12.12 28.46 8.33
C ILE A 295 -13.05 28.17 7.16
N VAL A 296 -14.35 28.29 7.39
CA VAL A 296 -15.41 28.18 6.38
C VAL A 296 -16.43 29.31 6.57
N ASP A 297 -16.94 29.89 5.48
CA ASP A 297 -17.95 30.94 5.56
C ASP A 297 -19.23 30.44 6.22
N PHE A 298 -19.98 31.34 6.85
CA PHE A 298 -21.18 31.03 7.62
C PHE A 298 -22.22 30.21 6.85
N GLU A 299 -22.27 30.36 5.51
CA GLU A 299 -23.20 29.67 4.64
C GLU A 299 -22.61 28.40 3.99
N GLY A 300 -21.32 28.13 4.15
CA GLY A 300 -20.64 27.00 3.51
C GLY A 300 -20.54 27.11 1.99
N LYS A 301 -20.62 28.32 1.45
CA LYS A 301 -20.60 28.57 -0.02
C LYS A 301 -19.21 28.46 -0.61
N LYS A 302 -18.18 28.63 0.20
CA LYS A 302 -16.79 28.63 -0.23
C LYS A 302 -16.07 27.37 0.24
N LYS A 303 -15.01 26.98 -0.45
CA LYS A 303 -14.10 25.93 0.04
C LYS A 303 -13.41 26.40 1.32
N PRO A 304 -13.30 25.54 2.33
CA PRO A 304 -12.58 25.92 3.56
C PRO A 304 -11.14 26.33 3.30
N VAL A 305 -10.68 27.34 4.04
CA VAL A 305 -9.34 27.92 3.93
C VAL A 305 -8.48 27.43 5.09
N ARG A 306 -7.31 26.88 4.82
CA ARG A 306 -6.35 26.39 5.81
C ARG A 306 -5.68 27.56 6.53
N ILE A 307 -5.58 27.47 7.87
CA ILE A 307 -5.01 28.51 8.75
C ILE A 307 -3.64 28.07 9.31
N THR A 308 -3.53 26.84 9.77
CA THR A 308 -2.25 26.32 10.28
C THR A 308 -1.59 25.39 9.24
N UNK A 309 -0.41 25.34 9.26
CA UNK A 309 0.26 24.69 8.23
C UNK A 309 1.42 23.93 8.72
N ARG A 310 1.24 23.18 9.81
CA ARG A 310 2.35 22.47 10.46
C ARG A 310 1.98 21.00 10.71
N GLU A 311 2.94 20.04 10.58
CA GLU A 311 2.70 18.62 10.86
C GLU A 311 2.40 18.38 12.35
N GLY A 312 1.39 17.55 12.61
CA GLY A 312 0.99 17.15 13.95
C GLY A 312 -0.47 17.43 14.24
N PHE A 313 -0.74 17.88 15.45
CA PHE A 313 -2.09 18.17 15.90
C PHE A 313 -2.21 19.66 16.21
N ASP A 314 -3.02 20.38 15.44
CA ASP A 314 -3.57 21.71 15.73
C ASP A 314 -5.10 21.56 15.71
N GLY A 315 -5.75 21.75 16.84
CA GLY A 315 -7.19 21.51 16.92
C GLY A 315 -7.88 22.15 18.12
N LEU A 316 -9.18 21.92 18.22
CA LEU A 316 -10.04 22.41 19.32
C LEU A 316 -9.92 23.94 19.48
N PRO A 317 -10.16 24.72 18.41
CA PRO A 317 -9.99 26.17 18.46
C PRO A 317 -11.15 26.90 19.14
N SER A 318 -10.88 28.02 19.77
CA SER A 318 -11.89 28.98 20.30
C SER A 318 -11.42 30.42 20.13
N PHE A 319 -12.36 31.32 19.84
CA PHE A 319 -12.07 32.73 19.74
C PHE A 319 -12.36 33.44 21.07
N SER A 320 -11.58 34.50 21.38
CA SER A 320 -11.93 35.46 22.43
C SER A 320 -13.26 36.15 22.07
N PRO A 321 -14.01 36.64 23.06
CA PRO A 321 -15.30 37.30 22.79
C PRO A 321 -15.22 38.48 21.84
N ASP A 322 -14.10 39.19 21.82
CA ASP A 322 -13.86 40.33 20.90
C ASP A 322 -13.38 39.90 19.51
N GLY A 323 -13.07 38.58 19.35
CA GLY A 323 -12.60 38.01 18.07
C GLY A 323 -11.16 38.35 17.69
N ASN A 324 -10.38 38.92 18.60
CA ASN A 324 -9.01 39.35 18.32
C ASN A 324 -7.95 38.31 18.70
N LEU A 325 -8.32 37.30 19.50
CA LEU A 325 -7.43 36.21 19.91
C LEU A 325 -8.01 34.86 19.50
N LEU A 326 -7.12 33.91 19.17
CA LEU A 326 -7.45 32.53 18.94
C LEU A 326 -6.68 31.65 19.93
N ALA A 327 -7.38 30.82 20.69
CA ALA A 327 -6.78 29.75 21.49
C ALA A 327 -7.02 28.42 20.79
N TRP A 328 -6.04 27.48 20.84
CA TRP A 328 -6.19 26.14 20.28
C TRP A 328 -5.25 25.16 20.99
N THR A 329 -5.54 23.87 20.82
CA THR A 329 -4.71 22.78 21.33
C THR A 329 -3.69 22.39 20.25
N SER A 330 -2.40 22.29 20.62
CA SER A 330 -1.34 21.92 19.69
C SER A 330 -0.28 21.03 20.35
N ASN A 331 0.33 20.12 19.56
CA ASN A 331 1.49 19.34 19.99
C ASN A 331 2.80 19.86 19.38
N ALA A 332 2.86 21.18 19.16
CA ALA A 332 3.97 21.89 18.52
C ALA A 332 5.28 21.91 19.29
N ASN A 333 5.24 21.58 20.56
CA ASN A 333 6.39 21.66 21.48
C ASN A 333 7.34 20.48 21.30
N SER A 334 8.52 20.58 21.94
CA SER A 334 9.58 19.56 21.89
C SER A 334 9.15 18.20 22.45
N SER A 335 8.20 18.18 23.40
CA SER A 335 7.70 16.95 24.01
C SER A 335 6.67 16.20 23.14
N LYS A 336 6.16 16.84 22.07
CA LYS A 336 5.09 16.32 21.21
C LYS A 336 3.77 16.05 21.96
N LYS A 337 3.64 16.55 23.18
CA LYS A 337 2.41 16.43 23.99
C LYS A 337 1.52 17.65 23.74
N SER A 338 0.21 17.45 23.70
CA SER A 338 -0.74 18.54 23.46
C SER A 338 -0.73 19.57 24.60
N GLN A 339 -0.70 20.84 24.24
CA GLN A 339 -0.76 22.00 25.15
C GLN A 339 -1.64 23.07 24.50
N ILE A 340 -2.05 24.08 25.26
CA ILE A 340 -2.85 25.22 24.76
C ILE A 340 -1.91 26.32 24.24
N TYR A 341 -2.22 26.79 23.05
CA TYR A 341 -1.55 27.92 22.39
C TYR A 341 -2.52 29.08 22.23
N LEU A 342 -1.98 30.29 22.14
CA LEU A 342 -2.70 31.55 21.95
C LEU A 342 -2.01 32.35 20.84
N ALA A 343 -2.79 33.03 20.01
CA ALA A 343 -2.27 33.93 18.98
C ALA A 343 -3.20 35.11 18.76
N ASP A 344 -2.63 36.21 18.27
CA ASP A 344 -3.42 37.32 17.71
C ASP A 344 -4.09 36.83 16.41
N TRP A 345 -5.36 37.18 16.23
CA TRP A 345 -6.18 36.85 15.07
C TRP A 345 -6.46 38.07 14.23
N ASN A 346 -6.18 38.00 12.93
CA ASN A 346 -6.47 39.09 11.99
C ASN A 346 -7.76 38.77 11.22
N HIS A 347 -8.86 39.37 11.71
CA HIS A 347 -10.21 39.16 11.15
C HIS A 347 -10.32 39.55 9.66
N GLU A 348 -9.74 40.73 9.31
CA GLU A 348 -9.83 41.25 7.93
C GLU A 348 -9.12 40.33 6.93
N LYS A 349 -7.95 39.80 7.31
CA LYS A 349 -7.23 38.84 6.48
C LYS A 349 -7.97 37.49 6.35
N ALA A 350 -8.66 37.08 7.39
CA ALA A 350 -9.48 35.85 7.36
C ALA A 350 -10.66 36.03 6.35
N ILE A 351 -11.33 37.20 6.40
CA ILE A 351 -12.40 37.53 5.43
C ILE A 351 -11.85 37.62 4.01
N GLU A 352 -10.70 38.26 3.81
CA GLU A 352 -10.05 38.37 2.51
C GLU A 352 -9.77 36.98 1.94
N ALA A 353 -9.16 36.08 2.74
CA ALA A 353 -8.84 34.68 2.34
C ALA A 353 -10.10 33.92 1.93
N LEU A 354 -11.18 34.03 2.70
CA LEU A 354 -12.46 33.41 2.38
C LEU A 354 -13.08 34.00 1.09
N SER A 355 -12.97 35.32 0.86
CA SER A 355 -13.52 35.94 -0.34
C SER A 355 -12.85 35.43 -1.61
N GLN A 356 -11.54 35.15 -1.54
CA GLN A 356 -10.72 34.65 -2.62
C GLN A 356 -10.88 33.14 -2.83
N ALA A 357 -11.43 32.40 -1.86
CA ALA A 357 -11.59 30.96 -1.93
C ALA A 357 -12.61 30.55 -3.02
N PRO A 358 -12.37 29.46 -3.75
CA PRO A 358 -13.32 28.96 -4.74
C PRO A 358 -14.68 28.59 -4.15
N LEU A 359 -15.70 28.49 -4.97
CA LEU A 359 -17.01 27.97 -4.56
C LEU A 359 -16.89 26.50 -4.12
N SER A 360 -17.67 26.13 -3.15
CA SER A 360 -17.73 24.77 -2.60
C SER A 360 -18.26 23.80 -3.66
N ASP A 361 -17.68 22.62 -3.73
CA ASP A 361 -17.99 21.60 -4.76
C ASP A 361 -19.42 21.04 -4.66
N PHE A 362 -20.01 21.00 -3.48
CA PHE A 362 -21.38 20.50 -3.34
C PHE A 362 -22.45 21.49 -3.89
N ILE A 363 -22.14 22.77 -4.04
CA ILE A 363 -23.03 23.73 -4.72
C ILE A 363 -23.06 23.45 -6.24
N LYS A 364 -21.97 22.93 -6.79
CA LYS A 364 -21.91 22.53 -8.20
C LYS A 364 -22.73 21.25 -8.47
N ALA A 365 -22.78 20.34 -7.51
CA ALA A 365 -23.44 19.03 -7.65
C ALA A 365 -24.98 19.12 -7.58
N GLU A 366 -25.55 20.12 -6.95
CA GLU A 366 -27.03 20.28 -6.86
C GLU A 366 -27.70 20.62 -8.20
N LYS A 367 -26.93 21.01 -9.22
CA LYS A 367 -27.47 21.46 -10.53
C LYS A 367 -27.51 20.38 -11.62
N GLY A 368 -27.12 19.11 -11.33
CA GLY A 368 -26.95 18.13 -12.39
C GLY A 368 -27.34 16.67 -12.18
N ILE A 369 -28.22 16.30 -11.25
CA ILE A 369 -28.51 14.88 -11.00
C ILE A 369 -29.95 14.50 -11.31
N SER A 370 -30.18 13.72 -12.40
CA SER A 370 -31.30 12.82 -12.55
C SER A 370 -30.82 11.39 -12.33
N SER A 371 -31.54 10.73 -11.47
CA SER A 371 -31.16 9.48 -10.81
C SER A 371 -31.24 8.17 -11.59
N UNK A 372 -30.34 7.25 -11.44
CA UNK A 372 -30.45 5.91 -11.71
C UNK A 372 -30.08 5.21 -10.47
N LYS A 373 -30.95 4.74 -9.83
CA LYS A 373 -30.74 3.85 -8.68
C LYS A 373 -30.15 2.50 -9.11
N GLN A 374 -28.86 2.31 -8.98
CA GLN A 374 -28.16 1.00 -9.04
C GLN A 374 -28.03 0.42 -7.62
N SER A 375 -27.98 -0.95 -7.58
CA SER A 375 -27.91 -1.70 -6.32
C SER A 375 -26.78 -1.22 -5.38
N UNK A 376 -27.05 -0.93 -4.46
CA UNK A 376 -26.21 -0.46 -3.49
C UNK A 376 -25.38 -1.50 -2.87
N ASP A 377 -25.80 -2.65 -3.04
CA ASP A 377 -25.12 -3.72 -2.30
C ASP A 377 -23.89 -4.24 -3.06
N SER A 378 -22.79 -4.45 -2.35
CA SER A 378 -21.57 -5.01 -2.90
C SER A 378 -21.75 -6.47 -3.33
N ASN A 379 -21.23 -6.85 -4.53
CA ASN A 379 -21.29 -8.22 -5.05
C ASN A 379 -19.93 -8.91 -5.08
N VAL A 380 -18.98 -8.49 -4.27
CA VAL A 380 -17.60 -9.05 -4.24
C VAL A 380 -17.63 -10.59 -4.08
N SER A 381 -18.48 -11.09 -3.19
CA SER A 381 -18.64 -12.55 -2.97
C SER A 381 -19.13 -13.26 -4.24
N GLY A 382 -20.11 -12.69 -4.95
CA GLY A 382 -20.63 -13.24 -6.21
C GLY A 382 -19.55 -13.31 -7.29
N HIS A 383 -18.75 -12.27 -7.41
CA HIS A 383 -17.64 -12.24 -8.38
C HIS A 383 -16.61 -13.34 -8.08
N ILE A 384 -16.17 -13.48 -6.82
CA ILE A 384 -15.18 -14.51 -6.42
C ILE A 384 -15.74 -15.91 -6.65
N LYS A 385 -17.00 -16.18 -6.24
CA LYS A 385 -17.66 -17.47 -6.46
C LYS A 385 -17.70 -17.86 -7.94
N PHE A 386 -18.02 -16.90 -8.83
CA PHE A 386 -18.00 -17.16 -10.28
C PHE A 386 -16.57 -17.48 -10.73
N LEU A 387 -15.58 -16.66 -10.35
CA LEU A 387 -14.18 -16.81 -10.76
C LEU A 387 -13.56 -18.12 -10.26
N CYS A 388 -13.99 -18.63 -9.10
CA CYS A 388 -13.54 -19.91 -8.53
C CYS A 388 -14.29 -21.12 -9.06
N SER A 389 -15.36 -20.90 -9.85
CA SER A 389 -16.24 -22.00 -10.28
C SER A 389 -15.50 -23.04 -11.13
N GLN A 390 -15.91 -24.30 -11.00
CA GLN A 390 -15.35 -25.42 -11.77
C GLN A 390 -15.43 -25.19 -13.29
N LYS A 391 -16.43 -24.43 -13.77
CA LYS A 391 -16.59 -24.08 -15.19
C LYS A 391 -15.38 -23.38 -15.77
N LEU A 392 -14.66 -22.60 -14.95
CA LEU A 392 -13.48 -21.85 -15.38
C LEU A 392 -12.18 -22.66 -15.32
N ASN A 393 -12.22 -23.86 -14.73
CA ASN A 393 -11.11 -24.81 -14.68
C ASN A 393 -9.78 -24.15 -14.27
N GLY A 394 -9.85 -23.22 -13.27
CA GLY A 394 -8.68 -22.50 -12.76
C GLY A 394 -8.09 -21.47 -13.71
N ARG A 395 -8.82 -21.03 -14.71
CA ARG A 395 -8.53 -19.85 -15.56
C ARG A 395 -7.12 -19.81 -16.17
N ALA A 396 -6.53 -20.98 -16.52
CA ALA A 396 -5.18 -20.98 -17.11
C ALA A 396 -5.12 -20.11 -18.37
N THR A 397 -4.03 -19.38 -18.54
CA THR A 397 -3.80 -18.49 -19.71
C THR A 397 -4.15 -19.22 -21.02
N GLY A 398 -5.01 -18.61 -21.84
CA GLY A 398 -5.41 -19.13 -23.16
C GLY A 398 -6.40 -20.29 -23.13
N SER A 399 -6.84 -20.72 -21.94
CA SER A 399 -7.83 -21.80 -21.79
C SER A 399 -9.25 -21.29 -22.07
N MET A 400 -10.20 -22.23 -22.23
CA MET A 400 -11.63 -21.93 -22.34
C MET A 400 -12.12 -21.22 -21.06
N GLY A 401 -11.65 -21.66 -19.89
CA GLY A 401 -12.00 -21.02 -18.62
C GLY A 401 -11.58 -19.54 -18.58
N MET A 402 -10.39 -19.23 -19.12
CA MET A 402 -9.92 -17.84 -19.24
C MET A 402 -10.80 -17.02 -20.19
N LYS A 403 -11.22 -17.61 -21.33
CA LYS A 403 -12.13 -16.95 -22.28
C LYS A 403 -13.47 -16.60 -21.63
N LEU A 404 -14.02 -17.54 -20.83
CA LEU A 404 -15.27 -17.31 -20.09
C LEU A 404 -15.11 -16.23 -19.02
N ALA A 405 -13.96 -16.17 -18.35
CA ALA A 405 -13.66 -15.13 -17.37
C ALA A 405 -13.55 -13.74 -18.04
N ASN A 406 -12.88 -13.66 -19.20
CA ASN A 406 -12.82 -12.41 -20.00
C ASN A 406 -14.22 -11.96 -20.44
N ALA A 407 -15.06 -12.89 -20.91
CA ALA A 407 -16.44 -12.57 -21.31
C ALA A 407 -17.26 -12.05 -20.12
N TYR A 408 -17.06 -12.62 -18.94
CA TYR A 408 -17.73 -12.18 -17.70
C TYR A 408 -17.37 -10.73 -17.35
N VAL A 409 -16.08 -10.38 -17.45
CA VAL A 409 -15.62 -9.01 -17.17
C VAL A 409 -16.17 -8.04 -18.24
N ALA A 410 -16.15 -8.44 -19.50
CA ALA A 410 -16.68 -7.63 -20.62
C ALA A 410 -18.18 -7.34 -20.44
N ASP A 411 -18.95 -8.37 -20.07
CA ASP A 411 -20.40 -8.23 -19.75
C ASP A 411 -20.63 -7.26 -18.58
N PHE A 412 -19.77 -7.33 -17.55
CA PHE A 412 -19.82 -6.38 -16.42
C PHE A 412 -19.53 -4.95 -16.89
N PHE A 413 -18.51 -4.74 -17.72
CA PHE A 413 -18.16 -3.42 -18.24
C PHE A 413 -19.32 -2.85 -19.07
N GLU A 414 -19.90 -3.66 -19.95
CA GLU A 414 -21.05 -3.27 -20.80
C GLU A 414 -22.27 -2.88 -19.97
N LYS A 415 -22.65 -3.70 -18.98
CA LYS A 415 -23.78 -3.43 -18.08
C LYS A 415 -23.59 -2.15 -17.27
N ASN A 416 -22.35 -1.79 -16.98
CA ASN A 416 -22.01 -0.58 -16.23
C ASN A 416 -21.62 0.60 -17.14
N LYS A 417 -21.90 0.50 -18.45
CA LYS A 417 -21.77 1.57 -19.44
C LYS A 417 -20.35 2.14 -19.55
N LEU A 418 -19.34 1.32 -19.39
CA LEU A 418 -17.97 1.69 -19.74
C LEU A 418 -17.85 1.72 -21.27
N THR A 419 -16.84 2.41 -21.77
CA THR A 419 -16.51 2.44 -23.20
C THR A 419 -15.35 1.46 -23.46
N PRO A 420 -15.42 0.59 -24.49
CA PRO A 420 -14.32 -0.33 -24.79
C PRO A 420 -13.09 0.42 -25.31
N TYR A 421 -11.90 0.00 -24.85
CA TYR A 421 -10.61 0.60 -25.22
C TYR A 421 -10.37 0.57 -26.74
N GLN A 422 -10.74 -0.51 -27.40
CA GLN A 422 -10.66 -0.64 -28.85
C GLN A 422 -12.06 -0.56 -29.46
N LYS A 423 -12.20 0.16 -30.58
CA LYS A 423 -13.49 0.36 -31.25
C LYS A 423 -14.20 -0.99 -31.46
N ASN A 424 -15.36 -1.14 -30.88
CA ASN A 424 -16.26 -2.30 -30.98
C ASN A 424 -15.75 -3.58 -30.32
N THR A 425 -14.72 -3.55 -29.49
CA THR A 425 -14.29 -4.74 -28.74
C THR A 425 -13.69 -4.40 -27.39
N TRP A 426 -14.06 -5.16 -26.37
CA TRP A 426 -13.49 -5.09 -25.03
C TRP A 426 -12.10 -5.74 -24.97
N HIS A 427 -11.75 -6.58 -25.99
CA HIS A 427 -10.62 -7.48 -25.92
C HIS A 427 -9.45 -7.03 -26.79
N GLN A 428 -8.29 -6.92 -26.18
CA GLN A 428 -7.00 -6.75 -26.86
C GLN A 428 -6.34 -8.13 -27.00
N ASN A 429 -6.29 -8.65 -28.22
CA ASN A 429 -5.71 -9.95 -28.53
C ASN A 429 -4.19 -9.86 -28.60
N PHE A 430 -3.51 -10.91 -28.09
CA PHE A 430 -2.06 -11.06 -28.20
C PHE A 430 -1.66 -12.53 -28.24
N SER A 431 -0.45 -12.80 -28.77
CA SER A 431 0.13 -14.14 -28.76
C SER A 431 1.00 -14.35 -27.51
N TYR A 432 0.98 -15.55 -26.98
CA TYR A 432 1.84 -15.94 -25.87
C TYR A 432 2.54 -17.26 -26.19
N TYR A 433 3.67 -17.46 -25.56
CA TYR A 433 4.48 -18.65 -25.69
C TYR A 433 3.93 -19.77 -24.80
N LYS A 434 3.69 -20.95 -25.37
CA LYS A 434 3.22 -22.14 -24.63
C LYS A 434 4.38 -22.98 -24.11
N HIS A 435 5.13 -23.57 -25.07
CA HIS A 435 6.27 -24.44 -24.79
C HIS A 435 7.07 -24.67 -26.08
N ALA A 436 8.27 -25.21 -25.92
CA ALA A 436 9.06 -25.71 -27.07
C ALA A 436 9.14 -27.22 -27.05
N THR A 437 9.32 -27.77 -28.23
CA THR A 437 9.59 -29.20 -28.44
C THR A 437 10.82 -29.36 -29.35
N ILE A 438 11.57 -30.46 -29.15
CA ILE A 438 12.62 -30.87 -30.07
C ILE A 438 11.91 -31.63 -31.19
N ASP A 439 12.16 -31.23 -32.44
CA ASP A 439 11.52 -31.88 -33.59
C ASP A 439 12.24 -33.19 -33.97
N ALA A 440 11.51 -34.12 -34.55
CA ALA A 440 11.98 -35.49 -34.85
C ALA A 440 13.19 -35.53 -35.80
N GLU A 441 13.35 -34.52 -36.65
CA GLU A 441 14.50 -34.40 -37.56
C GLU A 441 15.78 -33.92 -36.86
N SER A 442 15.74 -33.58 -35.58
CA SER A 442 16.94 -33.19 -34.84
C SER A 442 17.88 -34.38 -34.66
N TYR A 443 19.14 -34.17 -34.99
CA TYR A 443 20.19 -35.17 -34.77
C TYR A 443 21.53 -34.54 -34.44
N PHE A 444 22.41 -35.33 -33.84
CA PHE A 444 23.80 -35.04 -33.60
C PHE A 444 24.57 -36.36 -33.84
N LYS A 445 25.56 -36.35 -34.73
CA LYS A 445 26.28 -37.56 -35.08
C LYS A 445 27.77 -37.33 -35.31
N ASP A 446 28.55 -38.36 -35.09
CA ASP A 446 29.95 -38.44 -35.52
C ASP A 446 29.94 -38.97 -36.97
N ASP A 447 30.30 -38.09 -37.91
CA ASP A 447 30.23 -38.47 -39.35
C ASP A 447 31.33 -39.47 -39.72
N SER A 448 32.46 -39.50 -39.00
CA SER A 448 33.57 -40.46 -39.25
C SER A 448 33.17 -41.93 -38.92
N HIS A 449 32.22 -42.12 -38.00
CA HIS A 449 31.75 -43.46 -37.58
C HIS A 449 30.29 -43.71 -37.92
N SER A 450 29.60 -42.76 -38.57
CA SER A 450 28.16 -42.80 -38.87
C SER A 450 27.28 -43.05 -37.63
N GLN A 451 27.80 -42.73 -36.43
CA GLN A 451 27.11 -42.96 -35.16
C GLN A 451 26.18 -41.79 -34.87
N ILE A 452 24.87 -42.05 -34.77
CA ILE A 452 23.87 -41.05 -34.36
C ILE A 452 23.73 -41.12 -32.85
N MET A 453 23.93 -39.98 -32.18
CA MET A 453 23.84 -39.85 -30.71
C MET A 453 22.39 -39.75 -30.25
N GLN A 454 22.07 -40.42 -29.16
CA GLN A 454 20.72 -40.50 -28.59
C GLN A 454 20.36 -39.19 -27.83
N ILE A 455 19.26 -38.54 -28.25
CA ILE A 455 18.70 -37.36 -27.54
C ILE A 455 18.28 -37.78 -26.14
N GLY A 456 18.57 -36.98 -25.15
CA GLY A 456 18.21 -37.16 -23.74
C GLY A 456 19.28 -37.87 -22.92
N SER A 457 20.14 -38.67 -23.53
CA SER A 457 21.17 -39.44 -22.83
C SER A 457 22.60 -39.10 -23.29
N GLU A 458 22.81 -38.90 -24.57
CA GLU A 458 24.15 -38.56 -25.09
C GLU A 458 24.27 -37.07 -25.39
N TRP A 459 23.20 -36.44 -25.90
CA TRP A 459 23.16 -35.00 -26.16
C TRP A 459 21.75 -34.48 -25.99
N ASN A 460 21.68 -33.14 -25.81
CA ASN A 460 20.42 -32.35 -25.88
C ASN A 460 20.73 -30.99 -26.52
N PRO A 461 19.89 -30.52 -27.44
CA PRO A 461 19.87 -29.08 -27.67
C PRO A 461 19.33 -28.40 -26.43
N LEU A 462 19.72 -27.14 -26.20
CA LEU A 462 19.16 -26.33 -25.11
C LEU A 462 17.97 -25.53 -25.65
N ALA A 463 16.91 -25.40 -24.85
CA ALA A 463 15.65 -24.79 -25.34
C ALA A 463 15.81 -23.34 -25.84
N PHE A 464 16.85 -22.63 -25.39
CA PHE A 464 17.16 -21.28 -25.87
C PHE A 464 18.02 -21.29 -27.16
N SER A 465 18.43 -22.46 -27.67
CA SER A 465 19.23 -22.60 -28.90
C SER A 465 18.48 -22.08 -30.13
N ASP A 466 19.19 -21.53 -31.07
CA ASP A 466 18.67 -21.32 -32.43
C ASP A 466 18.66 -22.65 -33.20
N SER A 467 17.84 -22.71 -34.22
CA SER A 467 17.77 -23.90 -35.12
C SER A 467 18.75 -23.72 -36.29
N ASP A 468 19.45 -24.79 -36.64
CA ASP A 468 20.41 -24.83 -37.77
C ASP A 468 20.82 -26.26 -38.07
N GLU A 469 21.27 -26.47 -39.30
CA GLU A 469 21.88 -27.73 -39.73
C GLU A 469 23.26 -27.39 -40.34
N SER A 470 24.31 -28.09 -39.90
CA SER A 470 25.66 -27.89 -40.43
C SER A 470 26.64 -28.97 -39.94
N MET A 471 27.91 -28.76 -40.25
CA MET A 471 29.03 -29.60 -39.77
C MET A 471 29.91 -28.83 -38.79
N ILE A 472 30.63 -29.57 -37.94
CA ILE A 472 31.61 -29.03 -36.97
C ILE A 472 32.91 -29.82 -37.20
N ASP A 473 33.90 -29.18 -37.84
CA ASP A 473 35.22 -29.76 -38.10
C ASP A 473 36.23 -29.40 -36.99
N GLU A 474 35.99 -28.29 -36.31
CA GLU A 474 36.86 -27.78 -35.27
C GLU A 474 36.07 -27.14 -34.16
N ILE A 475 36.44 -27.40 -32.92
CA ILE A 475 35.86 -26.83 -31.72
C ILE A 475 37.00 -26.06 -30.97
N THR A 476 36.75 -24.85 -30.55
CA THR A 476 37.67 -24.14 -29.65
C THR A 476 37.26 -24.41 -28.21
N PHE A 477 38.02 -25.13 -27.43
CA PHE A 477 37.83 -25.33 -26.00
C PHE A 477 38.23 -24.06 -25.24
N VAL A 478 37.26 -23.49 -24.44
CA VAL A 478 37.44 -22.19 -23.77
C VAL A 478 37.40 -22.32 -22.22
N GLY A 479 37.74 -23.52 -21.69
CA GLY A 479 37.69 -23.74 -20.24
C GLY A 479 36.28 -23.49 -19.69
N TYR A 480 36.10 -22.59 -18.75
CA TYR A 480 34.78 -22.34 -18.12
C TYR A 480 33.88 -21.34 -18.89
N GLY A 481 34.34 -20.78 -20.01
CA GLY A 481 33.53 -19.92 -20.86
C GLY A 481 33.01 -18.66 -20.16
N LEU A 482 33.79 -18.06 -19.26
CA LEU A 482 33.42 -16.90 -18.45
C LEU A 482 34.18 -15.65 -18.94
N ARG A 483 33.51 -14.51 -18.90
CA ARG A 483 34.13 -13.20 -19.12
C ARG A 483 33.64 -12.25 -18.02
N LEU A 484 34.52 -11.98 -17.03
CA LEU A 484 34.15 -11.27 -15.81
C LEU A 484 34.91 -9.95 -15.72
N SER A 485 34.19 -8.83 -15.63
CA SER A 485 34.79 -7.52 -15.46
C SER A 485 34.67 -7.05 -14.02
N LYS A 486 35.75 -6.47 -13.47
CA LYS A 486 35.66 -5.66 -12.23
C LYS A 486 35.08 -4.28 -12.60
N ARG A 487 34.29 -3.72 -11.69
CA ARG A 487 33.89 -2.31 -11.82
C ARG A 487 35.16 -1.45 -11.99
N LYS A 488 35.22 -0.65 -13.04
CA LYS A 488 36.36 0.20 -13.46
C LYS A 488 37.57 -0.60 -14.03
N SER A 489 37.34 -1.20 -15.26
CA SER A 489 38.36 -1.64 -16.22
C SER A 489 39.30 -2.81 -15.91
N UNK A 490 39.23 -3.63 -14.97
CA UNK A 490 39.99 -4.73 -14.75
C UNK A 490 39.22 -5.93 -15.01
N ILE A 491 39.67 -6.60 -15.76
CA ILE A 491 39.12 -7.94 -16.03
C ILE A 491 39.54 -8.88 -14.90
N ASP A 492 38.56 -9.49 -14.22
CA ASP A 492 38.85 -10.42 -13.11
C ASP A 492 39.16 -11.85 -13.60
N TYR A 493 38.51 -12.25 -14.73
CA TYR A 493 38.69 -13.57 -15.34
C TYR A 493 38.11 -13.53 -16.77
N ASP A 494 38.88 -13.95 -17.77
CA ASP A 494 38.40 -14.03 -19.17
C ASP A 494 38.88 -15.34 -19.81
N SER A 495 37.97 -16.25 -20.08
CA SER A 495 38.16 -17.53 -20.77
C SER A 495 38.57 -17.34 -22.26
N TYR A 496 38.36 -16.18 -22.81
CA TYR A 496 38.51 -15.90 -24.25
C TYR A 496 39.76 -15.12 -24.58
N THR A 497 40.62 -14.84 -23.59
CA THR A 497 41.85 -14.09 -23.79
C THR A 497 42.73 -14.77 -24.87
N HIS A 498 43.09 -14.00 -25.93
CA HIS A 498 43.91 -14.45 -27.06
C HIS A 498 43.24 -15.55 -27.93
N LEU A 499 41.92 -15.79 -27.79
CA LEU A 499 41.19 -16.76 -28.61
C LEU A 499 40.33 -16.03 -29.64
N ASP A 500 40.43 -16.41 -30.90
CA ASP A 500 39.48 -16.02 -31.93
C ASP A 500 38.39 -17.06 -32.00
N VAL A 501 37.19 -16.71 -31.58
CA VAL A 501 36.02 -17.60 -31.55
C VAL A 501 34.97 -17.21 -32.59
N LYS A 502 35.24 -16.17 -33.39
CA LYS A 502 34.29 -15.70 -34.40
C LYS A 502 34.03 -16.80 -35.46
N ASP A 503 32.72 -17.04 -35.71
CA ASP A 503 32.22 -18.04 -36.67
C ASP A 503 32.66 -19.50 -36.35
N LYS A 504 33.03 -19.77 -35.09
CA LYS A 504 33.51 -21.10 -34.64
C LYS A 504 32.58 -21.70 -33.61
N TRP A 505 32.56 -22.99 -33.48
CA TRP A 505 32.01 -23.70 -32.37
C TRP A 505 32.96 -23.65 -31.18
N ILE A 506 32.42 -23.38 -29.99
CA ILE A 506 33.22 -23.43 -28.78
C ILE A 506 32.69 -24.54 -27.85
N MET A 507 33.56 -25.00 -26.96
CA MET A 507 33.20 -25.98 -25.92
C MET A 507 33.60 -25.42 -24.57
N CYS A 508 32.67 -25.42 -23.61
CA CYS A 508 32.95 -24.92 -22.26
C CYS A 508 32.43 -25.81 -21.15
N ILE A 509 33.15 -25.78 -20.03
CA ILE A 509 32.75 -26.51 -18.78
C ILE A 509 31.59 -25.76 -18.12
N ARG A 510 30.58 -26.52 -17.66
CA ARG A 510 29.42 -25.99 -16.91
C ARG A 510 29.86 -25.52 -15.51
N GLY A 511 29.15 -24.52 -14.97
CA GLY A 511 29.42 -23.99 -13.64
C GLY A 511 30.61 -23.03 -13.56
N LEU A 512 31.23 -22.97 -12.38
CA LEU A 512 32.40 -22.12 -12.03
C LEU A 512 33.56 -23.00 -11.58
N PRO A 513 34.81 -22.55 -11.71
CA PRO A 513 35.96 -23.30 -11.20
C PRO A 513 35.76 -23.73 -9.74
N SER A 514 35.89 -25.03 -9.47
CA SER A 514 35.68 -25.57 -8.13
C SER A 514 36.73 -25.09 -7.12
N GLY A 515 37.92 -24.71 -7.61
CA GLY A 515 39.00 -24.15 -6.80
C GLY A 515 38.79 -22.68 -6.35
N TRP A 516 37.71 -22.03 -6.82
CA TRP A 516 37.37 -20.68 -6.34
C TRP A 516 36.74 -20.76 -4.94
N ASP A 517 37.09 -19.81 -4.06
CA ASP A 517 36.50 -19.68 -2.74
C ASP A 517 34.99 -19.42 -2.86
N LYS A 518 34.26 -19.73 -1.79
CA LYS A 518 32.81 -19.63 -1.73
C LYS A 518 32.31 -18.23 -2.12
N LYS A 519 32.92 -17.18 -1.58
CA LYS A 519 32.54 -15.78 -1.82
C LYS A 519 32.65 -15.38 -3.30
N LYS A 520 33.72 -15.85 -3.97
CA LYS A 520 33.93 -15.60 -5.40
C LYS A 520 32.92 -16.38 -6.24
N ARG A 521 32.62 -17.64 -5.87
CA ARG A 521 31.62 -18.48 -6.58
C ARG A 521 30.22 -17.86 -6.45
N GLU A 522 29.85 -17.36 -5.28
CA GLU A 522 28.58 -16.65 -5.02
C GLU A 522 28.47 -15.39 -5.87
N LYS A 523 29.50 -14.55 -5.85
CA LYS A 523 29.57 -13.29 -6.62
C LYS A 523 29.31 -13.50 -8.10
N TYR A 524 29.82 -14.62 -8.68
CA TYR A 524 29.74 -14.87 -10.12
C TYR A 524 28.77 -15.99 -10.50
N PHE A 525 27.87 -16.39 -9.61
CA PHE A 525 26.91 -17.48 -9.85
C PHE A 525 26.08 -17.24 -11.11
N TYR A 526 25.55 -16.03 -11.31
CA TYR A 526 24.73 -15.69 -12.49
C TYR A 526 25.52 -15.87 -13.80
N GLU A 527 26.81 -15.52 -13.79
CA GLU A 527 27.69 -15.61 -14.95
C GLU A 527 27.95 -17.08 -15.32
N SER A 528 27.75 -18.02 -14.41
CA SER A 528 27.92 -19.46 -14.63
C SER A 528 26.73 -20.13 -15.33
N THR A 529 25.59 -19.44 -15.46
CA THR A 529 24.39 -20.04 -16.08
C THR A 529 24.64 -20.33 -17.57
N LEU A 530 24.05 -21.42 -18.06
CA LEU A 530 24.24 -21.85 -19.46
C LEU A 530 23.83 -20.76 -20.44
N ARG A 531 22.70 -20.11 -20.18
CA ARG A 531 22.18 -19.00 -21.00
C ARG A 531 23.15 -17.80 -21.02
N LYS A 532 23.72 -17.41 -19.86
CA LYS A 532 24.67 -16.29 -19.80
C LYS A 532 25.97 -16.61 -20.56
N LYS A 533 26.50 -17.82 -20.39
CA LYS A 533 27.70 -18.26 -21.15
C LYS A 533 27.43 -18.27 -22.66
N ALA A 534 26.25 -18.75 -23.07
CA ALA A 534 25.84 -18.74 -24.48
C ALA A 534 25.73 -17.31 -25.03
N SER A 535 25.18 -16.38 -24.22
CA SER A 535 25.10 -14.95 -24.61
C SER A 535 26.49 -14.34 -24.79
N VAL A 536 27.44 -14.62 -23.88
CA VAL A 536 28.83 -14.16 -24.00
C VAL A 536 29.47 -14.71 -25.28
N ALA A 537 29.28 -16.00 -25.56
CA ALA A 537 29.80 -16.64 -26.78
C ALA A 537 29.23 -15.96 -28.05
N ARG A 538 27.91 -15.76 -28.10
CA ARG A 538 27.23 -15.06 -29.20
C ARG A 538 27.80 -13.65 -29.41
N ASP A 539 27.96 -12.91 -28.33
CA ASP A 539 28.45 -11.51 -28.39
C ASP A 539 29.91 -11.43 -28.86
N LEU A 540 30.64 -12.53 -28.71
CA LEU A 540 32.01 -12.68 -29.26
C LEU A 540 32.01 -13.26 -30.69
N GLY A 541 30.81 -13.51 -31.24
CA GLY A 541 30.65 -13.96 -32.63
C GLY A 541 30.74 -15.48 -32.84
N ALA A 542 30.69 -16.27 -31.76
CA ALA A 542 30.73 -17.74 -31.90
C ALA A 542 29.50 -18.25 -32.65
N LYS A 543 29.68 -19.25 -33.53
CA LYS A 543 28.56 -19.88 -34.26
C LYS A 543 27.74 -20.79 -33.36
N GLY A 544 28.40 -21.53 -32.44
CA GLY A 544 27.70 -22.41 -31.51
C GLY A 544 28.50 -22.71 -30.25
N ILE A 545 27.81 -23.28 -29.26
CA ILE A 545 28.42 -23.61 -27.96
C ILE A 545 28.01 -25.02 -27.51
N ILE A 546 29.00 -25.78 -27.07
CA ILE A 546 28.87 -27.12 -26.49
C ILE A 546 29.15 -27.05 -25.00
N PHE A 547 28.21 -27.46 -24.20
CA PHE A 547 28.34 -27.50 -22.74
C PHE A 547 28.70 -28.93 -22.29
N ILE A 548 29.81 -29.01 -21.52
CA ILE A 548 30.30 -30.28 -20.97
C ILE A 548 30.33 -30.22 -19.44
N GLN A 549 30.25 -31.38 -18.81
CA GLN A 549 30.31 -31.46 -17.33
C GLN A 549 31.79 -31.46 -16.87
N ASP A 550 32.05 -30.84 -15.73
CA ASP A 550 33.37 -30.84 -15.09
C ASP A 550 33.74 -32.27 -14.65
N SER A 551 35.02 -32.60 -14.61
CA SER A 551 35.58 -33.88 -14.19
C SER A 551 35.28 -34.20 -12.71
N ASN A 552 35.14 -33.16 -11.87
CA ASN A 552 34.94 -33.29 -10.41
C ASN A 552 33.47 -33.57 -10.04
N VAL A 553 32.55 -33.62 -11.00
CA VAL A 553 31.12 -33.78 -10.70
C VAL A 553 30.68 -35.25 -10.99
N THR A 554 30.22 -35.89 -9.94
CA THR A 554 29.77 -37.33 -10.03
C THR A 554 28.48 -37.51 -10.81
N ASN A 555 27.64 -36.45 -10.90
CA ASN A 555 26.40 -36.50 -11.69
C ASN A 555 26.74 -36.28 -13.17
N THR A 556 26.61 -37.35 -13.96
CA THR A 556 26.93 -37.38 -15.39
C THR A 556 25.78 -36.85 -16.29
N GLN A 557 24.68 -36.39 -15.71
CA GLN A 557 23.51 -35.97 -16.49
C GLN A 557 23.81 -34.75 -17.37
N ILE A 558 23.47 -34.87 -18.65
CA ILE A 558 23.51 -33.72 -19.59
C ILE A 558 22.46 -32.66 -19.16
N ALA A 559 22.64 -31.44 -19.64
CA ALA A 559 21.66 -30.41 -19.40
C ALA A 559 20.33 -30.77 -20.08
N ARG A 560 19.24 -30.76 -19.33
CA ARG A 560 17.90 -31.12 -19.82
C ARG A 560 17.36 -30.03 -20.74
N PHE A 561 16.60 -30.44 -21.73
CA PHE A 561 15.80 -29.56 -22.56
C PHE A 561 14.63 -29.02 -21.69
N ASP A 562 14.62 -27.72 -21.42
CA ASP A 562 13.54 -27.10 -20.66
C ASP A 562 12.60 -26.37 -21.63
N GLY A 563 11.58 -27.05 -22.08
CA GLY A 563 10.60 -26.53 -23.04
C GLY A 563 9.83 -25.31 -22.54
N SER A 564 9.91 -24.98 -21.25
CA SER A 564 9.31 -23.74 -20.71
C SER A 564 10.11 -22.48 -21.05
N THR A 565 11.34 -22.61 -21.55
CA THR A 565 12.21 -21.48 -21.92
C THR A 565 11.63 -20.71 -23.12
N LYS A 566 11.23 -19.49 -22.91
CA LYS A 566 10.46 -18.67 -23.87
C LYS A 566 11.30 -18.15 -25.04
N GLU A 567 12.47 -17.60 -24.75
CA GLU A 567 13.24 -16.82 -25.72
C GLU A 567 14.48 -17.58 -26.21
N LYS A 568 14.67 -17.61 -27.52
CA LYS A 568 15.90 -18.10 -28.10
C LYS A 568 17.02 -17.03 -27.96
N ILE A 569 18.25 -17.49 -28.04
CA ILE A 569 19.43 -16.66 -28.23
C ILE A 569 19.93 -17.00 -29.63
N SER A 570 20.38 -16.02 -30.40
CA SER A 570 20.88 -16.22 -31.77
C SER A 570 22.24 -16.92 -31.74
N ILE A 571 22.30 -18.15 -31.26
CA ILE A 571 23.46 -19.04 -31.22
C ILE A 571 22.97 -20.50 -31.07
N GLN A 572 23.61 -21.45 -31.70
CA GLN A 572 23.34 -22.88 -31.50
C GLN A 572 23.95 -23.32 -30.16
N ALA A 573 23.18 -24.01 -29.32
CA ALA A 573 23.60 -24.40 -27.97
C ALA A 573 23.20 -25.85 -27.68
N ILE A 574 24.19 -26.71 -27.39
CA ILE A 574 23.94 -28.13 -27.04
C ILE A 574 24.68 -28.49 -25.75
N SER A 575 24.26 -29.57 -25.13
CA SER A 575 24.95 -30.21 -24.03
C SER A 575 25.22 -31.68 -24.41
N ILE A 576 26.43 -32.17 -24.16
CA ILE A 576 26.84 -33.53 -24.44
C ILE A 576 27.24 -34.26 -23.15
N ASN A 577 27.18 -35.59 -23.17
CA ASN A 577 27.57 -36.42 -22.03
C ASN A 577 29.09 -36.56 -21.92
N ASN A 578 29.56 -37.22 -20.86
CA ASN A 578 30.98 -37.41 -20.58
C ASN A 578 31.65 -38.36 -21.60
N GLY A 579 30.94 -39.35 -22.04
CA GLY A 579 31.46 -40.30 -23.04
C GLY A 579 31.84 -39.62 -24.35
N LEU A 580 30.93 -38.84 -24.94
CA LEU A 580 31.19 -38.08 -26.17
C LEU A 580 32.29 -37.00 -25.95
N ARG A 581 32.27 -36.31 -24.81
CA ARG A 581 33.34 -35.36 -24.44
C ARG A 581 34.72 -36.09 -24.52
N ASP A 582 34.84 -37.23 -23.83
CA ASP A 582 36.11 -37.93 -23.70
C ASP A 582 36.59 -38.44 -25.06
N GLN A 583 35.72 -38.95 -25.95
CA GLN A 583 36.01 -39.35 -27.34
C GLN A 583 36.65 -38.17 -28.12
N ILE A 584 36.05 -36.94 -28.04
CA ILE A 584 36.55 -35.74 -28.72
C ILE A 584 37.96 -35.42 -28.22
N PHE A 585 38.17 -35.45 -26.88
CA PHE A 585 39.47 -35.13 -26.28
C PHE A 585 40.54 -36.19 -26.68
N GLN A 586 40.19 -37.49 -26.62
CA GLN A 586 41.09 -38.61 -26.95
C GLN A 586 41.50 -38.56 -28.43
N LYS A 587 40.59 -38.25 -29.36
CA LYS A 587 40.87 -38.06 -30.77
C LYS A 587 42.00 -37.01 -30.97
N ASN A 588 42.09 -36.02 -30.08
CA ASN A 588 43.11 -34.98 -30.10
C ASN A 588 44.29 -35.28 -29.15
N LYS A 589 44.45 -36.54 -28.68
CA LYS A 589 45.53 -36.98 -27.78
C LYS A 589 45.58 -36.12 -26.48
N LYS A 590 44.41 -35.77 -25.96
CA LYS A 590 44.29 -34.93 -24.78
C LYS A 590 43.46 -35.67 -23.69
N ASP A 591 43.89 -35.50 -22.43
CA ASP A 591 43.25 -36.03 -21.24
C ASP A 591 42.40 -34.93 -20.59
N PHE A 592 41.07 -35.02 -20.69
CA PHE A 592 40.16 -34.01 -20.15
C PHE A 592 40.28 -33.88 -18.64
N ILE A 593 40.52 -34.97 -17.90
CA ILE A 593 40.64 -34.90 -16.42
C ILE A 593 41.80 -34.06 -16.03
N LYS A 594 42.97 -34.26 -16.65
CA LYS A 594 44.16 -33.46 -16.40
C LYS A 594 43.99 -32.02 -16.82
N ILE A 595 43.33 -31.76 -17.93
CA ILE A 595 43.09 -30.43 -18.49
C ILE A 595 42.13 -29.66 -17.61
N SER A 596 41.02 -30.29 -17.20
CA SER A 596 40.03 -29.66 -16.29
C SER A 596 40.70 -29.22 -14.99
N LYS A 597 41.53 -30.09 -14.40
CA LYS A 597 42.26 -29.79 -13.16
C LYS A 597 43.27 -28.63 -13.37
N ALA A 598 43.97 -28.60 -14.50
CA ALA A 598 44.91 -27.54 -14.83
C ALA A 598 44.22 -26.16 -15.04
N PHE A 599 42.99 -26.15 -15.61
CA PHE A 599 42.16 -24.93 -15.68
C PHE A 599 41.69 -24.48 -14.30
N GLU A 600 41.35 -25.44 -13.44
CA GLU A 600 40.91 -25.20 -12.08
C GLU A 600 42.00 -24.55 -11.20
N THR A 601 43.23 -25.04 -11.30
CA THR A 601 44.37 -24.51 -10.54
C THR A 601 44.99 -23.26 -11.16
N GLY A 602 44.63 -22.93 -12.41
CA GLY A 602 45.20 -21.80 -13.15
C GLY A 602 46.53 -22.11 -13.85
N GLU A 603 46.91 -23.38 -13.88
CA GLU A 603 48.10 -23.82 -14.66
C GLU A 603 47.91 -23.58 -16.13
N ILE A 604 46.69 -23.86 -16.65
CA ILE A 604 46.30 -23.52 -18.02
C ILE A 604 45.32 -22.36 -17.97
N LYS A 605 45.68 -21.27 -18.63
CA LYS A 605 44.85 -20.02 -18.65
C LYS A 605 44.25 -19.74 -20.03
N MET A 606 44.68 -20.47 -21.07
CA MET A 606 44.26 -20.24 -22.44
C MET A 606 43.68 -21.52 -23.05
N GLY A 607 42.58 -21.36 -23.74
CA GLY A 607 41.93 -22.46 -24.48
C GLY A 607 42.75 -22.90 -25.72
N PHE A 608 42.24 -23.91 -26.41
CA PHE A 608 42.92 -24.53 -27.54
C PHE A 608 41.90 -25.19 -28.50
N LYS A 609 42.32 -25.56 -29.69
CA LYS A 609 41.53 -26.17 -30.74
C LYS A 609 41.43 -27.69 -30.54
N LEU A 610 40.31 -28.25 -30.91
CA LEU A 610 40.01 -29.67 -30.94
C LEU A 610 39.41 -29.99 -32.30
N ASN A 611 40.02 -30.91 -33.07
CA ASN A 611 39.50 -31.41 -34.35
C ASN A 611 38.42 -32.43 -34.10
N CYS A 612 37.37 -32.41 -34.89
CA CYS A 612 36.24 -33.37 -34.83
C CYS A 612 35.58 -33.49 -36.19
N ASP A 613 34.71 -34.48 -36.37
CA ASP A 613 33.91 -34.67 -37.57
C ASP A 613 32.46 -34.90 -37.13
N LEU A 614 31.83 -33.81 -36.70
CA LEU A 614 30.46 -33.86 -36.14
C LEU A 614 29.48 -33.20 -37.09
N LYS A 615 28.31 -33.80 -37.23
CA LYS A 615 27.21 -33.24 -38.03
C LYS A 615 25.97 -33.11 -37.14
N TYR A 616 25.26 -32.00 -37.30
CA TYR A 616 24.07 -31.74 -36.47
C TYR A 616 22.93 -31.17 -37.29
N ASN A 617 21.72 -31.43 -36.84
CA ASN A 617 20.51 -30.67 -37.13
C ASN A 617 19.81 -30.38 -35.80
N ILE A 618 19.72 -29.11 -35.45
CA ILE A 618 18.97 -28.62 -34.28
C ILE A 618 17.67 -27.99 -34.81
N SER A 619 16.54 -28.68 -34.60
CA SER A 619 15.22 -28.14 -34.96
C SER A 619 14.35 -28.06 -33.70
N ILE A 620 13.93 -26.85 -33.35
CA ILE A 620 13.13 -26.55 -32.13
C ILE A 620 11.89 -25.78 -32.54
N THR A 621 10.73 -26.41 -32.43
CA THR A 621 9.44 -25.76 -32.66
C THR A 621 8.97 -25.07 -31.37
N ARG A 622 8.67 -23.77 -31.49
CA ARG A 622 8.12 -22.96 -30.40
C ARG A 622 6.63 -22.75 -30.61
N HIS A 623 5.85 -23.41 -29.78
CA HIS A 623 4.38 -23.40 -29.86
C HIS A 623 3.85 -22.11 -29.19
N THR A 624 2.96 -21.42 -29.90
CA THR A 624 2.29 -20.22 -29.40
C THR A 624 0.79 -20.45 -29.23
N GLY A 625 0.18 -19.60 -28.45
CA GLY A 625 -1.27 -19.53 -28.28
C GLY A 625 -1.74 -18.09 -28.37
N THR A 626 -3.04 -17.88 -28.39
CA THR A 626 -3.63 -16.55 -28.33
C THR A 626 -4.37 -16.37 -27.01
N CYS A 627 -4.30 -15.16 -26.47
CA CYS A 627 -4.99 -14.76 -25.26
C CYS A 627 -5.47 -13.30 -25.40
N GLN A 628 -6.17 -12.79 -24.39
CA GLN A 628 -6.83 -11.49 -24.45
C GLN A 628 -6.70 -10.76 -23.11
N ASN A 629 -6.40 -9.46 -23.15
CA ASN A 629 -6.72 -8.52 -22.07
C ASN A 629 -8.13 -8.00 -22.28
N THR A 630 -8.87 -7.66 -21.22
CA THR A 630 -10.18 -7.01 -21.29
C THR A 630 -10.05 -5.60 -20.71
N ILE A 631 -10.36 -4.56 -21.52
CA ILE A 631 -10.06 -3.16 -21.14
C ILE A 631 -11.27 -2.27 -21.47
N GLY A 632 -11.70 -1.48 -20.47
CA GLY A 632 -12.75 -0.49 -20.59
C GLY A 632 -12.42 0.79 -19.82
N PHE A 633 -13.11 1.88 -20.10
CA PHE A 633 -12.83 3.16 -19.45
C PHE A 633 -14.11 4.00 -19.29
N PHE A 634 -14.08 4.97 -18.40
CA PHE A 634 -15.11 6.00 -18.27
C PHE A 634 -14.81 7.11 -19.29
N ASP A 635 -15.64 7.23 -20.31
CA ASP A 635 -15.53 8.23 -21.39
C ASP A 635 -16.19 9.53 -20.92
N ASN A 636 -15.45 10.33 -20.16
CA ASN A 636 -15.95 11.57 -19.56
C ASN A 636 -16.19 12.67 -20.62
N ASN A 637 -15.53 12.55 -21.77
CA ASN A 637 -15.59 13.53 -22.85
C ASN A 637 -16.58 13.15 -23.97
N ASN A 638 -17.18 11.95 -23.88
CA ASN A 638 -18.11 11.39 -24.88
C ASN A 638 -17.51 11.38 -26.30
N ASN A 639 -16.21 11.14 -26.42
CA ASN A 639 -15.53 11.12 -27.73
C ASN A 639 -15.24 9.70 -28.25
N GLY A 640 -15.52 8.67 -27.43
CA GLY A 640 -15.30 7.26 -27.74
C GLY A 640 -13.83 6.85 -27.79
N LYS A 641 -12.95 7.64 -27.20
CA LYS A 641 -11.50 7.40 -27.17
C LYS A 641 -10.94 7.63 -25.77
N LEU A 642 -9.97 6.82 -25.38
CA LEU A 642 -9.26 7.02 -24.11
C LEU A 642 -8.21 8.12 -24.30
N ASP A 643 -8.46 9.28 -23.70
CA ASP A 643 -7.58 10.45 -23.78
C ASP A 643 -6.35 10.31 -22.86
N GLU A 644 -5.20 10.66 -23.40
CA GLU A 644 -3.90 10.55 -22.69
C GLU A 644 -3.45 11.90 -22.09
N PRO A 645 -2.86 11.91 -20.88
CA PRO A 645 -2.64 10.77 -20.01
C PRO A 645 -3.89 10.36 -19.22
N PHE A 646 -4.00 9.07 -18.88
CA PHE A 646 -5.12 8.51 -18.13
C PHE A 646 -4.66 7.77 -16.87
N ILE A 647 -5.57 7.54 -15.92
CA ILE A 647 -5.34 6.72 -14.73
C ILE A 647 -5.71 5.27 -15.08
N LEU A 648 -4.80 4.33 -14.82
CA LEU A 648 -5.03 2.91 -15.16
C LEU A 648 -5.11 2.07 -13.89
N ILE A 649 -6.16 1.28 -13.77
CA ILE A 649 -6.36 0.31 -12.69
C ILE A 649 -6.32 -1.08 -13.30
N GLY A 650 -5.54 -2.00 -12.70
CA GLY A 650 -5.41 -3.35 -13.24
C GLY A 650 -5.39 -4.45 -12.19
N ALA A 651 -5.73 -5.66 -12.66
CA ALA A 651 -5.61 -6.91 -11.90
C ALA A 651 -5.48 -8.05 -12.91
N HIS A 652 -4.67 -9.09 -12.61
CA HIS A 652 -4.61 -10.22 -13.53
C HIS A 652 -5.80 -11.16 -13.30
N LEU A 653 -6.31 -11.70 -14.39
CA LEU A 653 -7.52 -12.54 -14.43
C LEU A 653 -7.19 -14.03 -14.52
N ASP A 654 -6.04 -14.37 -15.13
CA ASP A 654 -5.59 -15.76 -15.25
C ASP A 654 -5.10 -16.32 -13.91
N HIS A 655 -5.02 -17.65 -13.85
CA HIS A 655 -4.39 -18.41 -12.76
C HIS A 655 -3.80 -19.68 -13.35
N ILE A 656 -3.36 -20.62 -12.53
CA ILE A 656 -2.51 -21.75 -12.97
C ILE A 656 -3.28 -23.02 -13.39
N GLY A 657 -4.62 -22.95 -13.50
CA GLY A 657 -5.42 -24.06 -14.02
C GLY A 657 -5.40 -25.31 -13.14
N ILE A 658 -4.91 -26.42 -13.68
CA ILE A 658 -4.72 -27.67 -12.92
C ILE A 658 -3.29 -27.79 -12.36
N GLY A 659 -2.55 -26.69 -12.36
CA GLY A 659 -1.27 -26.57 -11.64
C GLY A 659 -0.13 -27.45 -12.16
N LYS A 660 0.00 -27.63 -13.47
CA LYS A 660 1.13 -28.40 -14.04
C LYS A 660 2.49 -27.73 -13.80
N GLN A 661 2.49 -26.41 -13.79
CA GLN A 661 3.68 -25.60 -13.55
C GLN A 661 3.33 -24.59 -12.43
N SER A 662 4.29 -24.19 -11.63
CA SER A 662 4.17 -23.22 -10.53
C SER A 662 3.30 -23.68 -9.34
N SER A 663 2.66 -24.85 -9.40
CA SER A 663 1.82 -25.36 -8.31
C SER A 663 2.64 -25.67 -7.05
N ARG A 664 2.08 -25.32 -5.89
CA ARG A 664 2.58 -25.70 -4.56
C ARG A 664 1.71 -26.79 -3.92
N ALA A 665 0.87 -27.43 -4.71
CA ALA A 665 -0.01 -28.52 -4.26
C ALA A 665 0.79 -29.69 -3.67
N LYS A 666 0.28 -30.27 -2.58
CA LYS A 666 0.78 -31.54 -2.04
C LYS A 666 0.66 -32.62 -3.13
N LYS A 667 1.48 -33.69 -3.03
CA LYS A 667 1.44 -34.82 -4.01
C LYS A 667 0.03 -35.37 -4.19
N SER A 668 -0.76 -35.46 -3.12
CA SER A 668 -2.16 -35.94 -3.15
C SER A 668 -3.10 -35.04 -3.95
N ASP A 669 -2.72 -33.77 -4.16
CA ASP A 669 -3.58 -32.74 -4.77
C ASP A 669 -3.09 -32.33 -6.17
N GLN A 670 -2.05 -32.98 -6.67
CA GLN A 670 -1.54 -32.72 -8.01
C GLN A 670 -2.62 -33.06 -9.07
N GLY A 671 -2.77 -32.17 -10.04
CA GLY A 671 -3.77 -32.30 -11.11
C GLY A 671 -5.17 -31.78 -10.72
N LYS A 672 -5.38 -31.32 -9.47
CA LYS A 672 -6.64 -30.69 -9.07
C LYS A 672 -6.71 -29.27 -9.62
N ILE A 673 -7.94 -28.77 -9.79
CA ILE A 673 -8.18 -27.37 -10.17
C ILE A 673 -7.66 -26.46 -9.06
N HIS A 674 -6.95 -25.39 -9.46
CA HIS A 674 -6.52 -24.31 -8.59
C HIS A 674 -7.52 -23.16 -8.79
N PRO A 675 -8.43 -22.90 -7.82
CA PRO A 675 -9.48 -21.89 -8.01
C PRO A 675 -8.95 -20.46 -8.05
N GLY A 676 -7.85 -20.18 -7.35
CA GLY A 676 -7.26 -18.85 -7.32
C GLY A 676 -8.20 -17.80 -6.75
N ALA A 677 -8.72 -18.05 -5.53
CA ALA A 677 -9.68 -17.13 -4.92
C ALA A 677 -9.01 -15.83 -4.48
N ASP A 678 -7.84 -15.94 -3.82
CA ASP A 678 -7.04 -14.77 -3.50
C ASP A 678 -6.17 -14.37 -4.69
N ASP A 679 -5.54 -15.34 -5.35
CA ASP A 679 -4.63 -15.15 -6.48
C ASP A 679 -5.34 -15.53 -7.82
N ASN A 680 -5.98 -14.61 -8.59
CA ASN A 680 -6.23 -13.23 -8.22
C ASN A 680 -7.72 -12.88 -8.38
N GLY A 681 -8.59 -13.81 -7.93
CA GLY A 681 -10.04 -13.57 -7.86
C GLY A 681 -10.36 -12.36 -6.98
N SER A 682 -9.59 -12.16 -5.90
CA SER A 682 -9.76 -11.05 -4.97
C SER A 682 -9.47 -9.70 -5.65
N GLY A 683 -8.37 -9.60 -6.41
CA GLY A 683 -7.99 -8.38 -7.15
C GLY A 683 -9.00 -8.02 -8.23
N ILE A 684 -9.47 -9.01 -9.00
CA ILE A 684 -10.52 -8.79 -10.02
C ILE A 684 -11.80 -8.29 -9.33
N SER A 685 -12.22 -8.94 -8.24
CA SER A 685 -13.45 -8.55 -7.54
C SER A 685 -13.36 -7.13 -6.97
N ALA A 686 -12.17 -6.74 -6.49
CA ALA A 686 -11.94 -5.36 -6.05
C ALA A 686 -12.01 -4.36 -7.20
N LEU A 687 -11.44 -4.70 -8.35
CA LEU A 687 -11.51 -3.85 -9.56
C LEU A 687 -12.97 -3.60 -9.96
N LEU A 688 -13.81 -4.65 -10.00
CA LEU A 688 -15.23 -4.54 -10.32
C LEU A 688 -15.98 -3.72 -9.23
N GLU A 689 -15.62 -3.90 -7.96
CA GLU A 689 -16.20 -3.14 -6.85
C GLU A 689 -15.77 -1.65 -6.89
N ILE A 690 -14.55 -1.35 -7.31
CA ILE A 690 -14.09 0.04 -7.52
C ILE A 690 -14.97 0.72 -8.58
N ILE A 691 -15.26 0.05 -9.70
CA ILE A 691 -16.16 0.58 -10.75
C ILE A 691 -17.53 0.90 -10.15
N ARG A 692 -18.12 -0.03 -9.39
CA ARG A 692 -19.41 0.15 -8.71
C ARG A 692 -19.38 1.35 -7.75
N LEU A 693 -18.32 1.47 -6.94
CA LEU A 693 -18.14 2.57 -5.99
C LEU A 693 -18.03 3.93 -6.69
N LEU A 694 -17.34 3.99 -7.82
CA LEU A 694 -17.21 5.21 -8.62
C LEU A 694 -18.57 5.59 -9.23
N LEU A 695 -19.32 4.63 -9.76
CA LEU A 695 -20.66 4.86 -10.32
C LEU A 695 -21.64 5.33 -9.25
N ASN A 696 -21.53 4.81 -8.02
CA ASN A 696 -22.36 5.25 -6.89
C ASN A 696 -21.94 6.63 -6.34
N ASN A 697 -20.76 7.13 -6.74
CA ASN A 697 -20.24 8.45 -6.35
C ASN A 697 -19.71 9.17 -7.59
N PRO A 698 -20.59 9.62 -8.50
CA PRO A 698 -20.14 10.17 -9.80
C PRO A 698 -19.13 11.31 -9.69
N SER A 699 -19.17 12.11 -8.64
CA SER A 699 -18.20 13.17 -8.40
C SER A 699 -16.75 12.65 -8.32
N TYR A 700 -16.56 11.36 -8.00
CA TYR A 700 -15.21 10.77 -7.89
C TYR A 700 -14.51 10.63 -9.24
N TYR A 701 -15.26 10.49 -10.34
CA TYR A 701 -14.67 10.35 -11.68
C TYR A 701 -15.05 11.47 -12.64
N MET A 702 -16.27 12.02 -12.55
CA MET A 702 -16.74 13.10 -13.44
C MET A 702 -15.99 14.42 -13.23
N SER A 703 -15.44 14.64 -12.02
CA SER A 703 -14.61 15.82 -11.72
C SER A 703 -13.14 15.59 -12.07
N SER A 704 -12.78 14.42 -12.52
CA SER A 704 -11.39 14.07 -12.85
C SER A 704 -10.94 14.82 -14.12
N LYS A 705 -9.71 15.33 -14.09
CA LYS A 705 -9.01 15.91 -15.26
C LYS A 705 -8.59 14.83 -16.26
N TYR A 706 -8.59 13.57 -15.83
CA TYR A 706 -8.06 12.42 -16.56
C TYR A 706 -9.13 11.35 -16.66
N GLU A 707 -9.18 10.68 -17.78
CA GLU A 707 -10.02 9.49 -17.92
C GLU A 707 -9.49 8.36 -17.05
N ILE A 708 -10.35 7.42 -16.72
CA ILE A 708 -10.04 6.31 -15.80
C ILE A 708 -10.31 5.01 -16.59
N ALA A 709 -9.24 4.24 -16.79
CA ALA A 709 -9.29 2.96 -17.51
C ALA A 709 -9.12 1.78 -16.53
N PHE A 710 -9.79 0.70 -16.82
CA PHE A 710 -9.79 -0.55 -16.08
C PHE A 710 -9.33 -1.68 -17.00
N ALA A 711 -8.37 -2.46 -16.56
CA ALA A 711 -7.82 -3.55 -17.36
C ALA A 711 -7.72 -4.83 -16.55
N THR A 712 -8.18 -5.94 -17.12
CA THR A 712 -7.88 -7.27 -16.57
C THR A 712 -6.86 -7.93 -17.49
N TRP A 713 -5.73 -8.31 -16.87
CA TRP A 713 -4.59 -8.85 -17.60
C TRP A 713 -4.67 -10.35 -17.70
N SER A 714 -4.16 -10.92 -18.80
CA SER A 714 -4.01 -12.35 -19.00
C SER A 714 -2.53 -12.69 -19.14
N GLY A 715 -2.12 -13.84 -18.60
CA GLY A 715 -0.74 -14.30 -18.71
C GLY A 715 0.22 -13.67 -17.72
N GLU A 716 -0.27 -13.22 -16.59
CA GLU A 716 0.56 -12.77 -15.45
C GLU A 716 1.38 -13.95 -14.96
N GLU A 717 0.71 -15.07 -14.69
CA GLU A 717 1.24 -16.33 -14.14
C GLU A 717 2.33 -16.97 -15.00
N ILE A 718 2.37 -16.61 -16.28
CA ILE A 718 3.38 -17.13 -17.22
C ILE A 718 4.39 -16.04 -17.60
N GLY A 719 4.42 -14.93 -16.86
CA GLY A 719 5.44 -13.89 -16.95
C GLY A 719 4.96 -12.54 -17.48
N LEU A 720 3.86 -12.02 -16.96
CA LEU A 720 3.34 -10.64 -17.18
C LEU A 720 3.03 -10.37 -18.67
N VAL A 721 2.61 -11.39 -19.45
CA VAL A 721 2.56 -11.27 -20.91
C VAL A 721 1.55 -10.23 -21.36
N GLY A 722 0.35 -10.20 -20.75
CA GLY A 722 -0.73 -9.31 -21.15
C GLY A 722 -0.44 -7.84 -20.85
N SER A 723 -0.01 -7.53 -19.62
CA SER A 723 0.35 -6.18 -19.22
C SER A 723 1.56 -5.66 -20.00
N SER A 724 2.56 -6.53 -20.25
CA SER A 724 3.73 -6.22 -21.08
C SER A 724 3.33 -5.92 -22.52
N HIS A 725 2.42 -6.72 -23.10
CA HIS A 725 1.90 -6.50 -24.46
C HIS A 725 1.19 -5.14 -24.54
N PHE A 726 0.27 -4.86 -23.59
CA PHE A 726 -0.49 -3.60 -23.57
C PHE A 726 0.47 -2.40 -23.45
N SER A 727 1.37 -2.42 -22.48
CA SER A 727 2.30 -1.31 -22.25
C SER A 727 3.23 -1.11 -23.46
N LYS A 728 3.72 -2.21 -24.07
CA LYS A 728 4.56 -2.14 -25.27
C LYS A 728 3.82 -1.43 -26.41
N VAL A 729 2.61 -1.93 -26.76
CA VAL A 729 1.80 -1.37 -27.87
C VAL A 729 1.47 0.11 -27.62
N LEU A 730 1.09 0.47 -26.39
CA LEU A 730 0.74 1.86 -26.04
C LEU A 730 1.93 2.80 -26.17
N PHE A 731 3.09 2.41 -25.65
CA PHE A 731 4.30 3.25 -25.66
C PHE A 731 4.99 3.29 -27.03
N GLU A 732 4.86 2.24 -27.85
CA GLU A 732 5.39 2.25 -29.24
C GLU A 732 4.54 3.14 -30.18
N LYS A 733 3.23 3.21 -29.94
CA LYS A 733 2.32 4.09 -30.68
C LYS A 733 2.64 5.56 -30.42
N ASN A 734 3.09 5.87 -29.22
CA ASN A 734 3.47 7.22 -28.81
C ASN A 734 4.95 7.45 -29.06
N ASN A 735 5.26 8.50 -29.84
CA ASN A 735 6.63 8.82 -30.21
C ASN A 735 7.56 8.82 -28.98
N PRO A 736 8.63 8.00 -28.96
CA PRO A 736 9.53 7.94 -27.80
C PRO A 736 10.26 9.27 -27.48
N HIS A 737 10.12 10.28 -28.35
CA HIS A 737 10.69 11.60 -28.13
C HIS A 737 9.71 12.59 -27.46
N THR A 738 8.45 12.21 -27.21
CA THR A 738 7.55 13.03 -26.39
C THR A 738 7.80 12.75 -24.91
N SER A 739 8.02 13.80 -24.14
CA SER A 739 8.45 13.73 -22.74
C SER A 739 7.37 13.31 -21.73
N LYS A 740 6.14 13.03 -22.17
CA LYS A 740 5.02 12.72 -21.26
C LYS A 740 4.55 11.27 -21.43
N SER A 741 4.39 10.57 -20.30
CA SER A 741 3.83 9.22 -20.24
C SER A 741 2.35 9.25 -20.68
N PRO A 742 1.87 8.29 -21.50
CA PRO A 742 0.43 8.16 -21.80
C PRO A 742 -0.39 7.70 -20.58
N ILE A 743 0.26 7.20 -19.53
CA ILE A 743 -0.39 6.77 -18.29
C ILE A 743 0.10 7.69 -17.16
N LEU A 744 -0.85 8.33 -16.48
CA LEU A 744 -0.56 9.20 -15.34
C LEU A 744 -0.05 8.38 -14.15
N ALA A 745 -0.71 7.26 -13.87
CA ALA A 745 -0.37 6.35 -12.77
C ALA A 745 -1.03 4.99 -13.01
N TYR A 746 -0.39 3.91 -12.51
CA TYR A 746 -0.93 2.54 -12.58
C TYR A 746 -1.18 2.01 -11.15
N LEU A 747 -2.40 1.56 -10.90
CA LEU A 747 -2.85 1.02 -9.61
C LEU A 747 -3.16 -0.48 -9.79
N ASN A 748 -2.46 -1.35 -9.09
CA ASN A 748 -2.54 -2.81 -9.21
C ASN A 748 -3.24 -3.43 -8.00
N MET A 749 -4.14 -4.39 -8.27
CA MET A 749 -4.81 -5.19 -7.24
C MET A 749 -4.36 -6.64 -7.39
N ASP A 750 -3.62 -7.15 -6.40
CA ASP A 750 -3.07 -8.50 -6.49
C ASP A 750 -3.00 -9.14 -5.11
N MET A 751 -3.71 -10.26 -4.94
CA MET A 751 -3.79 -11.00 -3.67
C MET A 751 -4.20 -10.09 -2.49
N ILE A 752 -5.41 -9.55 -2.55
CA ILE A 752 -5.93 -8.61 -1.54
C ILE A 752 -7.03 -9.24 -0.66
N GLY A 753 -7.28 -10.53 -0.79
CA GLY A 753 -8.37 -11.23 -0.11
C GLY A 753 -8.02 -11.87 1.23
N ARG A 754 -6.76 -11.85 1.66
CA ARG A 754 -6.33 -12.48 2.92
C ARG A 754 -5.89 -11.44 3.97
N MET A 755 -6.53 -10.28 3.98
CA MET A 755 -6.21 -9.22 4.94
C MET A 755 -6.40 -9.71 6.38
N ARG A 756 -5.34 -9.63 7.17
CA ARG A 756 -5.31 -9.89 8.61
C ARG A 756 -5.36 -8.52 9.32
N ASP A 757 -4.28 -8.09 9.92
CA ASP A 757 -4.20 -6.83 10.67
C ASP A 757 -3.90 -5.61 9.79
N LYS A 758 -3.14 -5.81 8.71
CA LYS A 758 -2.65 -4.71 7.86
C LYS A 758 -2.73 -5.08 6.39
N MET A 759 -2.91 -4.05 5.55
CA MET A 759 -2.74 -4.15 4.10
C MET A 759 -1.42 -3.50 3.72
N THR A 760 -0.64 -4.15 2.87
CA THR A 760 0.60 -3.58 2.32
C THR A 760 0.29 -2.87 1.00
N ILE A 761 0.86 -1.70 0.82
CA ILE A 761 0.86 -0.97 -0.45
C ILE A 761 2.32 -0.79 -0.85
N HIS A 762 2.71 -1.44 -1.94
CA HIS A 762 4.04 -1.33 -2.54
C HIS A 762 4.07 -0.20 -3.59
N GLY A 763 5.27 0.20 -3.98
CA GLY A 763 5.48 1.20 -5.03
C GLY A 763 5.38 2.64 -4.56
N VAL A 764 5.27 2.87 -3.24
CA VAL A 764 5.10 4.22 -2.66
C VAL A 764 6.31 5.12 -3.00
N GLY A 765 7.50 4.53 -3.20
CA GLY A 765 8.70 5.26 -3.63
C GLY A 765 8.71 5.70 -5.09
N SER A 766 7.73 5.27 -5.92
CA SER A 766 7.69 5.59 -7.35
C SER A 766 7.24 7.03 -7.65
N SER A 767 6.69 7.74 -6.68
CA SER A 767 6.31 9.16 -6.77
C SER A 767 6.29 9.82 -5.39
N SER A 768 6.61 11.10 -5.34
CA SER A 768 6.63 11.89 -4.10
C SER A 768 5.23 12.10 -3.49
N ILE A 769 4.18 12.05 -4.32
CA ILE A 769 2.82 12.37 -3.87
C ILE A 769 2.10 11.19 -3.19
N TRP A 770 2.61 9.94 -3.34
CA TRP A 770 1.87 8.74 -2.94
C TRP A 770 1.50 8.73 -1.45
N ARG A 771 2.46 9.04 -0.56
CA ARG A 771 2.19 9.00 0.89
C ARG A 771 1.00 9.91 1.25
N LYS A 772 0.99 11.12 0.71
CA LYS A 772 -0.08 12.10 0.94
C LYS A 772 -1.43 11.57 0.42
N ILE A 773 -1.47 11.13 -0.83
CA ILE A 773 -2.71 10.64 -1.47
C ILE A 773 -3.27 9.42 -0.73
N ILE A 774 -2.42 8.45 -0.40
CA ILE A 774 -2.83 7.22 0.30
C ILE A 774 -3.40 7.60 1.69
N GLN A 775 -2.71 8.47 2.43
CA GLN A 775 -3.15 8.90 3.76
C GLN A 775 -4.50 9.64 3.68
N GLN A 776 -4.65 10.55 2.73
CA GLN A 776 -5.91 11.26 2.52
C GLN A 776 -7.06 10.29 2.15
N ALA A 777 -6.81 9.39 1.23
CA ALA A 777 -7.80 8.38 0.81
C ALA A 777 -8.21 7.47 1.97
N ASN A 778 -7.27 7.19 2.89
CA ASN A 778 -7.49 6.28 4.02
C ASN A 778 -8.22 6.93 5.20
N ILE A 779 -8.41 8.24 5.21
CA ILE A 779 -9.05 8.94 6.34
C ILE A 779 -10.42 8.32 6.69
N PRO A 780 -11.36 8.17 5.75
CA PRO A 780 -12.64 7.56 6.08
C PRO A 780 -12.61 6.03 6.14
N VAL A 781 -11.64 5.38 5.51
CA VAL A 781 -11.59 3.90 5.44
C VAL A 781 -10.93 3.29 6.67
N ARG A 782 -9.93 3.98 7.22
CA ARG A 782 -9.22 3.61 8.46
C ARG A 782 -8.55 2.23 8.41
N LEU A 783 -8.03 1.84 7.25
CA LEU A 783 -7.23 0.62 7.15
C LEU A 783 -5.87 0.82 7.86
N SER A 784 -5.42 -0.21 8.54
CA SER A 784 -4.04 -0.28 9.01
C SER A 784 -3.16 -0.57 7.78
N LEU A 785 -2.30 0.37 7.41
CA LEU A 785 -1.50 0.30 6.19
C LEU A 785 -0.01 0.12 6.50
N ASN A 786 0.63 -0.71 5.70
CA ASN A 786 2.08 -0.86 5.63
C ASN A 786 2.54 -0.30 4.27
N LEU A 787 3.16 0.87 4.27
CA LEU A 787 3.57 1.58 3.05
C LEU A 787 5.03 1.24 2.71
N GLN A 788 5.24 0.52 1.60
CA GLN A 788 6.54 0.06 1.12
C GLN A 788 7.01 0.88 -0.08
N ASN A 789 8.22 1.42 0.02
CA ASN A 789 8.81 2.24 -1.05
C ASN A 789 9.17 1.41 -2.28
N ASP A 790 9.49 0.12 -2.13
CA ASP A 790 9.97 -0.75 -3.21
C ASP A 790 8.97 -0.78 -4.38
N SER A 791 9.47 -0.43 -5.57
CA SER A 791 8.72 -0.40 -6.83
C SER A 791 9.12 -1.54 -7.78
N HIS A 792 10.12 -2.36 -7.40
CA HIS A 792 10.62 -3.50 -8.20
C HIS A 792 9.96 -4.81 -7.74
N ILE A 793 8.63 -4.86 -7.79
CA ILE A 793 7.83 -6.03 -7.37
C ILE A 793 7.46 -6.88 -8.60
N PRO A 794 7.54 -8.22 -8.51
CA PRO A 794 7.29 -9.12 -9.66
C PRO A 794 5.79 -9.33 -9.92
N THR A 795 5.09 -8.26 -10.26
CA THR A 795 3.66 -8.23 -10.62
C THR A 795 3.49 -7.42 -11.90
N ASP A 796 2.27 -7.25 -12.37
CA ASP A 796 1.96 -6.44 -13.56
C ASP A 796 2.49 -5.00 -13.48
N THR A 797 2.78 -4.48 -12.28
CA THR A 797 3.40 -3.17 -12.09
C THR A 797 4.74 -3.03 -12.81
N THR A 798 5.52 -4.12 -12.91
CA THR A 798 6.81 -4.14 -13.61
C THR A 798 6.69 -3.65 -15.06
N SER A 799 5.60 -4.04 -15.74
CA SER A 799 5.32 -3.68 -17.15
C SER A 799 5.18 -2.17 -17.35
N PHE A 800 4.78 -1.45 -16.32
CA PHE A 800 4.52 0.00 -16.34
C PHE A 800 5.66 0.79 -15.70
N TYR A 801 6.12 0.37 -14.52
CA TYR A 801 7.20 1.04 -13.79
C TYR A 801 8.48 1.14 -14.62
N SER A 802 8.83 0.05 -15.34
CA SER A 802 10.01 0.02 -16.22
C SER A 802 9.93 1.03 -17.39
N ARG A 803 8.73 1.59 -17.66
CA ARG A 803 8.47 2.59 -18.70
C ARG A 803 8.21 4.00 -18.15
N GLY A 804 8.56 4.23 -16.87
CA GLY A 804 8.47 5.55 -16.26
C GLY A 804 7.07 5.90 -15.74
N VAL A 805 6.22 4.92 -15.48
CA VAL A 805 4.88 5.15 -14.90
C VAL A 805 4.96 4.98 -13.37
N PRO A 806 4.49 5.96 -12.58
CA PRO A 806 4.34 5.79 -11.13
C PRO A 806 3.31 4.70 -10.82
N ILE A 807 3.62 3.83 -9.84
CA ILE A 807 2.78 2.67 -9.54
C ILE A 807 2.41 2.58 -8.06
N LEU A 808 1.29 1.92 -7.77
CA LEU A 808 0.96 1.35 -6.45
C LEU A 808 0.45 -0.07 -6.65
N SER A 809 0.76 -0.96 -5.72
CA SER A 809 0.24 -2.33 -5.70
C SER A 809 -0.28 -2.69 -4.31
N ALA A 810 -1.56 -3.03 -4.22
CA ALA A 810 -2.18 -3.54 -3.00
C ALA A 810 -1.90 -5.02 -2.84
N PHE A 811 -1.60 -5.46 -1.60
CA PHE A 811 -1.22 -6.83 -1.28
C PHE A 811 -1.52 -7.14 0.19
N THR A 812 -2.04 -8.31 0.49
CA THR A 812 -2.35 -8.71 1.88
C THR A 812 -1.43 -9.79 2.45
N GLY A 813 -0.40 -10.17 1.70
CA GLY A 813 0.64 -11.10 2.15
C GLY A 813 0.48 -12.50 1.59
N LEU A 814 1.58 -13.24 1.53
CA LEU A 814 1.57 -14.65 1.15
C LEU A 814 0.92 -15.51 2.25
N HIS A 815 0.32 -16.62 1.83
CA HIS A 815 -0.32 -17.58 2.72
C HIS A 815 -0.05 -19.00 2.23
N GLU A 816 -0.34 -19.99 3.06
CA GLU A 816 -0.04 -21.42 2.78
C GLU A 816 -0.81 -21.96 1.57
N ASP A 817 -1.93 -21.34 1.19
CA ASP A 817 -2.77 -21.76 0.05
C ASP A 817 -2.29 -21.19 -1.30
N TYR A 818 -1.29 -20.31 -1.32
CA TYR A 818 -0.77 -19.66 -2.53
C TYR A 818 -0.38 -20.72 -3.57
N HIS A 819 -0.88 -20.61 -4.80
CA HIS A 819 -0.67 -21.54 -5.91
C HIS A 819 -1.08 -22.98 -5.53
N SER A 820 -2.18 -23.13 -4.80
CA SER A 820 -2.68 -24.42 -4.30
C SER A 820 -4.17 -24.60 -4.61
N PRO A 821 -4.66 -25.84 -4.79
CA PRO A 821 -6.09 -26.11 -4.89
C PRO A 821 -6.90 -25.67 -3.67
N THR A 822 -6.22 -25.34 -2.57
CA THR A 822 -6.87 -24.89 -1.32
C THR A 822 -7.07 -23.36 -1.25
N ASP A 823 -6.69 -22.60 -2.30
CA ASP A 823 -7.00 -21.17 -2.39
C ASP A 823 -8.46 -20.99 -2.87
N THR A 824 -9.39 -21.09 -1.92
CA THR A 824 -10.84 -21.18 -2.13
C THR A 824 -11.58 -19.95 -1.59
N GLU A 825 -12.80 -19.72 -2.10
CA GLU A 825 -13.62 -18.55 -1.80
C GLU A 825 -14.06 -18.45 -0.33
N ASP A 826 -14.16 -19.54 0.40
CA ASP A 826 -14.53 -19.57 1.82
C ASP A 826 -13.45 -18.94 2.73
N LYS A 827 -12.27 -18.78 2.24
CA LYS A 827 -11.14 -18.21 2.96
C LYS A 827 -10.94 -16.69 2.76
N UNK A 828 -11.50 -15.88 1.83
CA UNK A 828 -11.36 -14.61 1.51
C UNK A 828 -11.92 -13.77 2.52
N ASN A 829 -11.34 -12.77 2.91
CA ASN A 829 -11.82 -11.69 3.78
C ASN A 829 -12.58 -10.66 2.93
N TYR A 830 -13.85 -10.90 2.71
CA TYR A 830 -14.70 -10.05 1.85
C TYR A 830 -14.75 -8.60 2.34
N GLU A 831 -14.85 -8.39 3.65
CA GLU A 831 -14.85 -7.04 4.25
C GLU A 831 -13.53 -6.31 3.95
N GLY A 832 -12.42 -7.04 4.03
CA GLY A 832 -11.09 -6.51 3.70
C GLY A 832 -11.01 -6.05 2.23
N ILE A 833 -11.53 -6.86 1.30
CA ILE A 833 -11.58 -6.53 -0.12
C ILE A 833 -12.40 -5.25 -0.36
N ILE A 834 -13.59 -5.16 0.27
CA ILE A 834 -14.46 -3.97 0.16
C ILE A 834 -13.76 -2.72 0.69
N LYS A 835 -13.06 -2.82 1.82
CA LYS A 835 -12.30 -1.71 2.40
C LYS A 835 -11.15 -1.28 1.47
N CYS A 836 -10.44 -2.26 0.88
CA CYS A 836 -9.40 -1.99 -0.12
C CYS A 836 -9.99 -1.24 -1.33
N SER A 837 -11.13 -1.71 -1.85
CA SER A 837 -11.84 -1.07 -2.97
C SER A 837 -12.24 0.37 -2.65
N LYS A 838 -12.74 0.63 -1.43
CA LYS A 838 -13.08 1.98 -0.94
C LYS A 838 -11.83 2.88 -0.90
N LEU A 839 -10.71 2.35 -0.43
CA LEU A 839 -9.45 3.10 -0.38
C LEU A 839 -9.01 3.50 -1.79
N PHE A 840 -9.00 2.54 -2.72
CA PHE A 840 -8.54 2.79 -4.09
C PHE A 840 -9.53 3.65 -4.90
N SER A 841 -10.82 3.55 -4.70
CA SER A 841 -11.80 4.45 -5.35
C SER A 841 -11.57 5.91 -4.93
N ARG A 842 -11.18 6.13 -3.70
CA ARG A 842 -10.77 7.45 -3.24
C ARG A 842 -9.37 7.89 -3.75
N UNK A 843 -8.44 6.98 -3.93
CA UNK A 843 -7.23 7.16 -4.45
C UNK A 843 -7.31 7.71 -5.74
N ILE A 844 -8.30 7.14 -6.51
CA ILE A 844 -8.60 7.56 -7.90
C ILE A 844 -9.19 8.97 -7.94
N SER A 845 -10.18 9.21 -7.11
CA SER A 845 -10.81 10.55 -7.00
C SER A 845 -9.80 11.66 -6.69
N ILE A 846 -8.85 11.40 -5.80
CA ILE A 846 -7.81 12.40 -5.44
C ILE A 846 -6.83 12.58 -6.60
N LEU A 847 -6.40 11.51 -7.25
CA LEU A 847 -5.55 11.54 -8.44
C LEU A 847 -6.17 12.33 -9.58
N GLY A 848 -7.44 12.23 -9.77
CA GLY A 848 -8.20 13.02 -10.74
C GLY A 848 -8.04 14.54 -10.61
N UNK A 849 -7.72 14.86 -9.52
CA UNK A 849 -7.63 16.16 -9.21
C UNK A 849 -6.30 16.77 -9.27
N VAL A 850 -5.21 15.96 -9.34
CA VAL A 850 -3.80 16.40 -9.26
C VAL A 850 -3.37 17.03 -10.60
N GLU A 851 -2.50 17.99 -10.56
CA GLU A 851 -1.96 18.61 -11.78
C GLU A 851 -0.90 17.73 -12.45
N ASN A 852 -0.12 17.01 -11.68
CA ASN A 852 0.98 16.20 -12.19
C ASN A 852 1.36 15.13 -11.17
N VAL A 853 1.84 13.99 -11.66
CA VAL A 853 2.40 12.90 -10.85
C VAL A 853 3.86 12.69 -11.32
N ASP A 854 4.80 12.95 -10.42
CA ASP A 854 6.22 12.76 -10.71
C ASP A 854 6.57 11.27 -10.70
N TYR A 855 7.60 10.90 -11.49
CA TYR A 855 8.15 9.53 -11.50
C TYR A 855 9.52 9.54 -10.85
N ILE A 856 9.73 8.64 -9.90
CA ILE A 856 11.01 8.50 -9.20
C ILE A 856 11.62 7.12 -9.48
N UNK A 857 12.63 6.93 -10.06
CA UNK A 857 13.29 5.82 -10.32
C UNK A 857 13.90 5.36 -9.11
N GLN A 858 13.59 4.43 -8.61
CA GLN A 858 14.19 3.72 -7.46
C GLN A 858 15.38 2.89 -7.93
N GLU A 859 16.44 2.86 -7.17
CA GLU A 859 17.57 1.95 -7.43
C GLU A 859 17.12 0.51 -7.23
N THR A 860 17.49 -0.38 -8.13
CA THR A 860 17.18 -1.82 -8.01
C THR A 860 17.92 -2.38 -6.80
N PRO A 861 17.23 -2.95 -5.84
CA PRO A 861 17.92 -3.54 -4.70
C PRO A 861 18.93 -4.62 -5.12
N UNK A 862 19.92 -4.53 -4.71
CA UNK A 862 20.94 -5.39 -5.06
C UNK A 862 20.58 -6.80 -4.67
N GLY A 863 20.40 -7.64 -5.10
CA GLY A 863 20.05 -9.02 -4.92
C GLY A 863 18.76 -9.42 -5.63
N ALA A 864 18.10 -8.50 -6.31
CA ALA A 864 16.82 -8.76 -6.99
C ALA A 864 16.96 -9.52 -8.32
N LYS A 865 18.01 -10.29 -8.54
CA LYS A 865 18.12 -11.16 -9.72
C LYS A 865 17.58 -12.53 -9.39
N UNK A 866 16.61 -12.85 -9.82
CA UNK A 866 15.88 -13.98 -9.55
C UNK A 866 16.66 -15.19 -9.69
N SER A 867 17.08 -15.57 -8.76
CA SER A 867 17.67 -16.91 -8.71
C SER A 867 16.55 -17.95 -8.54
N ARG A 868 16.50 -18.95 -9.36
CA ARG A 868 15.64 -20.13 -9.13
C ARG A 868 16.12 -20.81 -7.84
N LEU A 869 15.32 -20.73 -6.80
CA LEU A 869 15.60 -21.37 -5.51
C LEU A 869 15.58 -22.89 -5.66
N ARG A 870 16.72 -23.55 -5.48
CA ARG A 870 16.84 -25.01 -5.54
C ARG A 870 16.48 -25.67 -4.21
N ALA A 871 16.63 -24.93 -3.12
CA ALA A 871 16.35 -25.39 -1.76
C ALA A 871 14.99 -24.87 -1.29
N PHE A 872 14.26 -25.72 -0.60
CA PHE A 872 12.99 -25.43 0.04
C PHE A 872 13.16 -25.53 1.55
N LEU A 873 12.87 -24.44 2.27
CA LEU A 873 12.89 -24.42 3.72
C LEU A 873 11.49 -24.57 4.35
N GLY A 874 10.46 -24.20 3.62
CA GLY A 874 9.08 -24.24 4.13
C GLY A 874 8.73 -23.07 5.05
N THR A 875 9.54 -22.02 5.05
CA THR A 875 9.21 -20.75 5.71
C THR A 875 8.27 -19.94 4.83
N ILE A 876 7.39 -19.15 5.46
CA ILE A 876 6.50 -18.20 4.80
C ILE A 876 6.90 -16.80 5.30
N PRO A 877 7.78 -16.09 4.57
CA PRO A 877 8.22 -14.77 5.00
C PRO A 877 7.08 -13.75 5.00
N ASN A 878 7.13 -12.82 5.92
CA ASN A 878 6.23 -11.68 5.96
C ASN A 878 6.79 -10.56 5.09
N TYR A 879 6.27 -10.45 3.85
CA TYR A 879 6.70 -9.42 2.90
C TYR A 879 6.19 -8.00 3.28
N SER A 880 5.39 -7.90 4.37
CA SER A 880 4.85 -6.64 4.87
C SER A 880 5.68 -6.03 6.01
N GLN A 881 6.81 -6.62 6.33
CA GLN A 881 7.68 -6.18 7.43
C GLN A 881 8.29 -4.80 7.16
N THR A 882 8.28 -3.92 8.17
CA THR A 882 8.96 -2.62 8.15
C THR A 882 9.93 -2.50 9.33
N ASP A 883 11.05 -1.82 9.09
CA ASP A 883 11.94 -1.22 10.11
C ASP A 883 12.62 -2.17 11.09
N THR A 884 12.52 -3.49 10.90
CA THR A 884 13.22 -4.47 11.75
C THR A 884 14.24 -5.22 10.90
N LYS A 885 15.50 -5.22 11.30
CA LYS A 885 16.54 -6.02 10.64
C LYS A 885 16.27 -7.51 10.86
N GLY A 886 16.13 -8.25 9.75
CA GLY A 886 15.81 -9.67 9.75
C GLY A 886 14.61 -9.98 8.87
N VAL A 887 14.12 -11.23 8.88
CA VAL A 887 12.94 -11.67 8.11
C VAL A 887 11.93 -12.34 9.04
N LEU A 888 10.81 -11.68 9.20
CA LEU A 888 9.72 -12.19 10.04
C LEU A 888 8.94 -13.31 9.30
N UNK A 889 8.79 -14.46 9.85
CA UNK A 889 8.13 -15.45 9.31
C UNK A 889 6.80 -15.30 9.66
N SER A 890 5.74 -15.24 8.76
CA SER A 890 4.27 -15.24 8.95
C SER A 890 3.70 -16.66 8.96
N GLY A 891 4.54 -17.65 9.10
CA GLY A 891 4.16 -19.05 9.22
C GLY A 891 5.21 -20.00 8.70
N VAL A 892 4.92 -21.29 8.84
CA VAL A 892 5.74 -22.39 8.28
C VAL A 892 4.84 -23.43 7.62
N SER A 893 5.33 -24.06 6.55
CA SER A 893 4.62 -25.13 5.87
C SER A 893 4.60 -26.40 6.74
N LYS A 894 3.44 -26.86 7.11
CA LYS A 894 3.25 -28.05 7.98
C LYS A 894 3.96 -29.27 7.41
N GLY A 895 4.80 -29.92 8.20
CA GLY A 895 5.64 -31.06 7.82
C GLY A 895 6.86 -30.68 6.98
N GLY A 896 7.06 -29.39 6.69
CA GLY A 896 8.22 -28.88 5.96
C GLY A 896 9.49 -28.81 6.82
N PRO A 897 10.65 -28.48 6.20
CA PRO A 897 11.90 -28.33 6.94
C PRO A 897 11.83 -27.36 8.12
N ALA A 898 11.21 -26.19 7.92
CA ALA A 898 11.07 -25.16 8.97
C ALA A 898 10.21 -25.66 10.14
N ASP A 899 9.11 -26.37 9.86
CA ASP A 899 8.25 -26.96 10.87
C ASP A 899 9.01 -28.03 11.70
N LYS A 900 9.76 -28.91 11.01
CA LYS A 900 10.60 -29.92 11.65
C LYS A 900 11.72 -29.33 12.49
N ALA A 901 12.24 -28.17 12.05
CA ALA A 901 13.24 -27.40 12.81
C ALA A 901 12.62 -26.57 13.94
N SER A 902 11.30 -26.70 14.17
CA SER A 902 10.55 -25.99 15.23
C SER A 902 10.49 -24.47 15.05
N LEU A 903 10.61 -23.98 13.82
CA LEU A 903 10.29 -22.57 13.50
C LEU A 903 8.79 -22.35 13.62
N LYS A 904 8.38 -21.14 13.93
CA LYS A 904 6.96 -20.78 14.16
C LYS A 904 6.63 -19.41 13.55
N ASP A 905 5.35 -19.14 13.43
CA ASP A 905 4.82 -17.81 13.15
C ASP A 905 5.36 -16.82 14.20
N GLY A 906 5.78 -15.65 13.76
CA GLY A 906 6.34 -14.61 14.60
C GLY A 906 7.86 -14.70 14.86
N ASP A 907 8.52 -15.73 14.35
CA ASP A 907 10.00 -15.81 14.41
C ASP A 907 10.62 -14.77 13.47
N LEU A 908 11.62 -14.06 13.96
CA LEU A 908 12.42 -13.13 13.17
C LEU A 908 13.74 -13.80 12.81
N ILE A 909 13.93 -14.18 11.55
CA ILE A 909 15.16 -14.82 11.06
C ILE A 909 16.20 -13.71 10.88
N ILE A 910 17.33 -13.82 11.57
CA ILE A 910 18.41 -12.84 11.52
C ILE A 910 19.68 -13.41 10.89
N LYS A 911 19.76 -14.75 10.74
CA LYS A 911 20.91 -15.39 10.08
C LYS A 911 20.49 -16.74 9.51
N LEU A 912 21.00 -17.08 8.31
CA LEU A 912 20.80 -18.39 7.69
C LEU A 912 22.15 -18.87 7.14
N SER A 913 22.60 -20.04 7.65
CA SER A 913 23.95 -20.52 7.40
C SER A 913 24.97 -19.45 7.85
N ASP A 914 25.84 -19.01 6.97
CA ASP A 914 26.86 -18.01 7.28
C ASP A 914 26.40 -16.57 7.01
N LYS A 915 25.20 -16.37 6.43
CA LYS A 915 24.68 -15.05 6.02
C LYS A 915 23.76 -14.42 7.07
N GLU A 916 24.04 -13.15 7.35
CA GLU A 916 23.12 -12.30 8.12
C GLU A 916 21.96 -11.86 7.24
N UNK A 917 20.73 -12.00 7.62
CA UNK A 917 19.68 -11.66 6.95
C UNK A 917 19.27 -10.47 7.45
N GLU A 918 19.36 -9.26 6.87
CA GLU A 918 18.83 -7.94 7.24
C GLU A 918 17.44 -7.69 6.64
N ASN A 919 17.11 -8.36 5.54
CA ASN A 919 15.89 -8.15 4.77
C ASN A 919 15.55 -9.40 3.94
N ILE A 920 14.43 -9.37 3.25
CA ILE A 920 13.94 -10.49 2.43
C ILE A 920 14.88 -10.83 1.26
N TYR A 921 15.61 -9.86 0.74
CA TYR A 921 16.53 -10.08 -0.38
C TYR A 921 17.75 -10.89 0.06
N ASP A 922 18.34 -10.53 1.22
CA ASP A 922 19.44 -11.29 1.84
C ASP A 922 19.01 -12.72 2.13
N TYR A 923 17.78 -12.89 2.62
CA TYR A 923 17.21 -14.20 2.93
C TYR A 923 17.03 -15.05 1.66
N THR A 924 16.51 -14.46 0.59
CA THR A 924 16.32 -15.13 -0.70
C THR A 924 17.68 -15.55 -1.28
N GLU A 925 18.67 -14.67 -1.19
CA GLU A 925 20.04 -14.96 -1.61
C GLU A 925 20.62 -16.11 -0.78
N ALA A 926 20.45 -16.08 0.55
CA ALA A 926 20.93 -17.14 1.43
C ALA A 926 20.31 -18.50 1.06
N ILE A 927 18.99 -18.55 0.82
CA ILE A 927 18.30 -19.78 0.39
C ILE A 927 18.85 -20.29 -0.96
N SER A 928 19.14 -19.38 -1.89
CA SER A 928 19.65 -19.77 -3.23
C SER A 928 21.00 -20.50 -3.19
N GLU A 929 21.73 -20.35 -2.08
CA GLU A 929 23.04 -20.96 -1.87
C GLU A 929 22.96 -22.27 -1.11
N LEU A 930 21.82 -22.61 -0.51
CA LEU A 930 21.67 -23.83 0.26
C LEU A 930 21.67 -25.07 -0.67
N THR A 931 22.30 -26.13 -0.19
CA THR A 931 22.27 -27.43 -0.84
C THR A 931 21.12 -28.24 -0.21
N PRO A 932 20.19 -28.78 -1.01
CA PRO A 932 19.18 -29.68 -0.45
C PRO A 932 19.80 -30.87 0.29
N ASP A 933 19.14 -31.27 1.39
CA ASP A 933 19.53 -32.38 2.28
C ASP A 933 20.81 -32.15 3.08
N GLN A 934 21.40 -30.93 3.02
CA GLN A 934 22.54 -30.54 3.86
C GLN A 934 22.05 -29.67 5.01
N THR A 935 22.17 -30.15 6.24
CA THR A 935 21.75 -29.39 7.45
C THR A 935 22.59 -28.12 7.62
N VAL A 936 21.91 -27.00 7.85
CA VAL A 936 22.54 -25.70 8.11
C VAL A 936 21.94 -25.06 9.36
N ASN A 937 22.63 -24.08 9.91
CA ASN A 937 22.20 -23.35 11.09
C ASN A 937 21.32 -22.16 10.70
N ILE A 938 20.19 -21.96 11.40
CA ILE A 938 19.33 -20.79 11.27
C ILE A 938 19.20 -20.11 12.63
N VAL A 939 19.44 -18.80 12.69
CA VAL A 939 19.34 -18.02 13.92
C VAL A 939 18.11 -17.12 13.83
N ILE A 940 17.29 -17.20 14.88
CA ILE A 940 16.04 -16.46 14.99
C ILE A 940 15.97 -15.67 16.30
N ILE A 941 15.09 -14.67 16.32
CA ILE A 941 14.64 -14.02 17.56
C ILE A 941 13.18 -14.44 17.77
N ARG A 942 12.89 -15.01 18.92
CA ARG A 942 11.54 -15.41 19.37
C ARG A 942 11.34 -14.87 20.79
N ASN A 943 10.30 -14.05 21.00
CA ASN A 943 10.00 -13.44 22.32
C ASN A 943 11.23 -12.72 22.89
N ASN A 944 11.94 -11.95 22.06
CA ASN A 944 13.16 -11.19 22.36
C ASN A 944 14.36 -12.06 22.79
N LYS A 945 14.28 -13.38 22.59
CA LYS A 945 15.41 -14.30 22.84
C LYS A 945 15.99 -14.79 21.52
N ARG A 946 17.31 -14.79 21.43
CA ARG A 946 18.06 -15.31 20.30
C ARG A 946 18.15 -16.83 20.42
N LEU A 947 17.72 -17.55 19.38
CA LEU A 947 17.73 -19.02 19.32
C LEU A 947 18.48 -19.45 18.05
N SER A 948 19.26 -20.51 18.17
CA SER A 948 19.93 -21.13 17.04
C SER A 948 19.35 -22.52 16.83
N LEU A 949 18.86 -22.79 15.62
CA LEU A 949 18.16 -24.03 15.26
C LEU A 949 18.87 -24.64 14.04
N GLU A 950 18.81 -25.98 13.93
CA GLU A 950 19.29 -26.69 12.75
C GLU A 950 18.14 -26.94 11.80
N ILE A 951 18.35 -26.66 10.52
CA ILE A 951 17.34 -26.86 9.48
C ILE A 951 17.95 -27.61 8.28
N THR A 952 17.26 -28.63 7.79
CA THR A 952 17.70 -29.43 6.63
C THR A 952 16.82 -29.07 5.43
N PRO A 953 17.28 -28.22 4.50
CA PRO A 953 16.51 -27.86 3.32
C PRO A 953 16.18 -29.10 2.48
N LYS A 954 15.03 -29.10 1.82
CA LYS A 954 14.67 -30.14 0.84
C LYS A 954 14.82 -29.58 -0.58
N SER A 955 14.91 -30.45 -1.56
CA SER A 955 14.84 -30.05 -2.96
C SER A 955 13.45 -29.45 -3.25
N ARG A 956 13.42 -28.35 -4.01
CA ARG A 956 12.19 -27.65 -4.38
C ARG A 956 11.52 -28.33 -5.57
#